data_3450edc44bcd6656dba71dbc67706904
#
_entry.id   3450edc44bcd6656dba71dbc67706904
#
_cell.length_a   1.000
_cell.length_b   1.000
_cell.length_c   1.000
_cell.angle_alpha   90.00
_cell.angle_beta   90.00
_cell.angle_gamma   90.00
#
_symmetry.space_group_name_H-M   'P 1'
#
loop_
_entity.id
_entity.type
_entity.pdbx_description
1 polymer ?
#
loop_
_entity_poly.entity_id
_entity_poly.type
_entity_poly.pdbx_seq_one_letter_code
_entity_poly.pdbx_strand_id
1 'polypeptide(L)'
;MKFVIKHEIKGRLRVHILQSRMSFAQADTLQYYLDGQSNIVSAKIQERTLDVTVVYTGSRGEALKTLENFTYQGTEVPENYLANSGREMNREYKDQLINKVVMHYGIKLFLPMDIRSVITTVKSFKYLWHGVKTLAKGKIEVPVLDATAIGVSVLRGDYNTAGSVMFLLGIGEILEEWTHKKSVGDLARSMSLNIDKVWVVNNGQEILVPSTSIKSGDLVRIHMGNVIPFDGTVTEGEGMVNQASLTGESVPVRKIPGGTVYAGTVVEEGELTICVKENGGSSKYEKIMTMIEESEKLKSSLEGKAEHLADKLVPYTFLGTGLVWLFTRNVTKALSVLMVDFSCALKLSMPLAVLSAIREASTYEITVKGGKYLEAMADATTIVFDKTGTLTKAQPTVADVISFNGQPAEELLRIAACLEEHFPHSMAKAVVREAARKELVHEELHTKVEYIVAHGISSTLDGKKIIIGSYHFVFEDEQAQIPEGRQKLFDQLPEEYSRLYMAIDGKLAAVICIEDPLREEAPEVIRQLKSLGIHKVVMMTGDSDRIAGAIAGTVGVDEYYSEVLPEDKARFVEQEKQAGHKVIMIGDGINDSPALSAADVGIAISEGAQIAREIADVTIGADNLYEVATLKELSNSLMERIHKNYRMIVGINTGLIILGVAGIIPPTTSALLHNTSTLWISTKSMKNLLDREA
;
A
#
# COMPACT_ATOMS: atom_id res chain seq x y z
N MET A 1 -11.83 1.69 -31.89
CA MET A 1 -11.58 3.14 -32.16
C MET A 1 -10.89 3.30 -33.51
N LYS A 2 -11.14 4.39 -34.28
CA LYS A 2 -10.43 4.67 -35.55
C LYS A 2 -9.28 5.64 -35.31
N PHE A 3 -8.09 5.33 -35.81
CA PHE A 3 -6.89 6.17 -35.65
C PHE A 3 -5.91 6.01 -36.81
N VAL A 4 -4.93 6.91 -36.88
CA VAL A 4 -3.79 6.85 -37.81
C VAL A 4 -2.50 6.89 -36.99
N ILE A 5 -1.53 6.04 -37.35
CA ILE A 5 -0.22 6.02 -36.70
C ILE A 5 0.57 7.25 -37.18
N LYS A 6 0.97 8.12 -36.24
CA LYS A 6 1.81 9.29 -36.52
C LYS A 6 3.29 9.01 -36.39
N HIS A 7 3.65 8.21 -35.39
CA HIS A 7 5.05 7.89 -35.09
C HIS A 7 5.12 6.57 -34.36
N GLU A 8 6.15 5.78 -34.64
CA GLU A 8 6.35 4.47 -34.04
C GLU A 8 7.85 4.22 -33.81
N ILE A 9 8.17 3.71 -32.64
CA ILE A 9 9.48 3.10 -32.31
C ILE A 9 9.21 1.81 -31.53
N LYS A 10 10.18 0.92 -31.40
CA LYS A 10 10.02 -0.33 -30.66
C LYS A 10 9.55 -0.06 -29.24
N GLY A 11 8.41 -0.64 -28.86
CA GLY A 11 7.78 -0.48 -27.54
C GLY A 11 6.97 0.82 -27.34
N ARG A 12 6.91 1.74 -28.34
CA ARG A 12 6.17 3.00 -28.21
C ARG A 12 5.46 3.37 -29.49
N LEU A 13 4.18 3.68 -29.38
CA LEU A 13 3.29 4.05 -30.48
C LEU A 13 2.66 5.42 -30.23
N ARG A 14 2.66 6.32 -31.21
CA ARG A 14 1.88 7.55 -31.19
C ARG A 14 0.85 7.50 -32.30
N VAL A 15 -0.42 7.56 -31.92
CA VAL A 15 -1.55 7.52 -32.85
C VAL A 15 -2.36 8.81 -32.77
N HIS A 16 -3.00 9.18 -33.88
CA HIS A 16 -3.95 10.27 -33.96
C HIS A 16 -5.36 9.71 -34.11
N ILE A 17 -6.27 10.07 -33.23
CA ILE A 17 -7.64 9.57 -33.22
C ILE A 17 -8.45 10.34 -34.26
N LEU A 18 -9.20 9.62 -35.12
CA LEU A 18 -10.03 10.17 -36.15
C LEU A 18 -11.41 10.59 -35.62
N GLN A 19 -11.44 11.67 -34.85
CA GLN A 19 -12.67 12.32 -34.39
C GLN A 19 -12.50 13.83 -34.41
N SER A 20 -13.60 14.57 -34.42
CA SER A 20 -13.57 16.05 -34.57
C SER A 20 -13.15 16.76 -33.28
N ARG A 21 -13.52 16.23 -32.12
CA ARG A 21 -13.21 16.77 -30.79
C ARG A 21 -13.21 15.61 -29.76
N MET A 22 -12.49 15.80 -28.70
CA MET A 22 -12.46 14.89 -27.53
C MET A 22 -12.78 15.71 -26.27
N SER A 23 -13.80 15.29 -25.53
CA SER A 23 -14.08 15.85 -24.20
C SER A 23 -13.09 15.33 -23.17
N PHE A 24 -12.97 15.99 -22.01
CA PHE A 24 -12.13 15.46 -20.91
C PHE A 24 -12.64 14.10 -20.43
N ALA A 25 -13.96 13.95 -20.27
CA ALA A 25 -14.54 12.66 -19.91
C ALA A 25 -14.18 11.56 -20.92
N GLN A 26 -14.23 11.83 -22.22
CA GLN A 26 -13.78 10.87 -23.25
C GLN A 26 -12.29 10.54 -23.14
N ALA A 27 -11.45 11.55 -22.89
CA ALA A 27 -10.02 11.34 -22.70
C ALA A 27 -9.72 10.51 -21.45
N ASP A 28 -10.47 10.74 -20.36
CA ASP A 28 -10.33 9.99 -19.12
C ASP A 28 -10.89 8.56 -19.24
N THR A 29 -11.98 8.36 -19.97
CA THR A 29 -12.50 7.02 -20.31
C THR A 29 -11.45 6.21 -21.10
N LEU A 30 -10.83 6.81 -22.11
CA LEU A 30 -9.78 6.16 -22.87
C LEU A 30 -8.53 5.88 -22.02
N GLN A 31 -8.16 6.83 -21.14
CA GLN A 31 -7.06 6.65 -20.21
C GLN A 31 -7.31 5.46 -19.27
N TYR A 32 -8.49 5.42 -18.64
CA TYR A 32 -8.91 4.34 -17.76
C TYR A 32 -8.86 2.97 -18.45
N TYR A 33 -9.37 2.90 -19.69
CA TYR A 33 -9.34 1.68 -20.48
C TYR A 33 -7.90 1.22 -20.76
N LEU A 34 -7.01 2.12 -21.18
CA LEU A 34 -5.62 1.78 -21.52
C LEU A 34 -4.79 1.41 -20.30
N ASP A 35 -4.96 2.15 -19.20
CA ASP A 35 -4.26 1.87 -17.94
C ASP A 35 -4.69 0.54 -17.31
N GLY A 36 -5.87 0.00 -17.65
CA GLY A 36 -6.35 -1.31 -17.22
C GLY A 36 -5.91 -2.49 -18.11
N GLN A 37 -5.09 -2.27 -19.15
CA GLN A 37 -4.64 -3.33 -20.06
C GLN A 37 -3.24 -3.85 -19.68
N SER A 38 -3.08 -5.14 -19.50
CA SER A 38 -1.82 -5.78 -19.06
C SER A 38 -0.65 -5.60 -20.05
N ASN A 39 -0.94 -5.35 -21.33
CA ASN A 39 0.07 -5.14 -22.37
C ASN A 39 0.45 -3.66 -22.54
N ILE A 40 -0.16 -2.73 -21.79
CA ILE A 40 0.11 -1.29 -21.84
C ILE A 40 0.85 -0.88 -20.56
N VAL A 41 2.07 -0.40 -20.70
CA VAL A 41 2.90 0.09 -19.58
C VAL A 41 2.46 1.52 -19.19
N SER A 42 2.23 2.37 -20.20
CA SER A 42 1.72 3.73 -19.95
C SER A 42 1.02 4.29 -21.19
N ALA A 43 0.01 5.13 -20.95
CA ALA A 43 -0.67 5.84 -21.98
C ALA A 43 -0.72 7.35 -21.67
N LYS A 44 -0.55 8.19 -22.68
CA LYS A 44 -0.68 9.65 -22.57
C LYS A 44 -1.60 10.17 -23.66
N ILE A 45 -2.75 10.68 -23.25
CA ILE A 45 -3.78 11.20 -24.16
C ILE A 45 -3.75 12.73 -24.15
N GLN A 46 -3.69 13.30 -25.33
CA GLN A 46 -3.71 14.75 -25.56
C GLN A 46 -5.03 15.12 -26.24
N GLU A 47 -6.03 15.51 -25.47
CA GLU A 47 -7.40 15.79 -25.94
C GLU A 47 -7.49 16.91 -26.98
N ARG A 48 -6.57 17.89 -26.94
CA ARG A 48 -6.54 19.02 -27.85
C ARG A 48 -6.03 18.65 -29.24
N THR A 49 -5.02 17.80 -29.29
CA THR A 49 -4.37 17.36 -30.54
C THR A 49 -4.91 16.02 -31.02
N LEU A 50 -5.77 15.36 -30.22
CA LEU A 50 -6.32 14.03 -30.47
C LEU A 50 -5.22 12.95 -30.61
N ASP A 51 -4.06 13.19 -30.05
CA ASP A 51 -2.94 12.28 -30.09
C ASP A 51 -2.89 11.42 -28.83
N VAL A 52 -2.65 10.13 -29.00
CA VAL A 52 -2.43 9.17 -27.93
C VAL A 52 -1.05 8.56 -28.10
N THR A 53 -0.24 8.66 -27.08
CA THR A 53 1.06 8.00 -27.02
C THR A 53 0.94 6.82 -26.06
N VAL A 54 1.25 5.63 -26.55
CA VAL A 54 1.18 4.38 -25.76
C VAL A 54 2.56 3.76 -25.73
N VAL A 55 3.01 3.39 -24.52
CA VAL A 55 4.18 2.52 -24.31
C VAL A 55 3.63 1.13 -23.99
N TYR A 56 4.13 0.10 -24.67
CA TYR A 56 3.57 -1.25 -24.57
C TYR A 56 4.66 -2.32 -24.43
N THR A 57 4.28 -3.44 -23.82
CA THR A 57 5.07 -4.68 -23.77
C THR A 57 4.46 -5.70 -24.71
N GLY A 58 5.23 -6.71 -25.12
CA GLY A 58 4.75 -7.74 -26.03
C GLY A 58 4.75 -7.33 -27.50
N SER A 59 3.75 -7.81 -28.25
CA SER A 59 3.73 -7.62 -29.71
C SER A 59 3.02 -6.30 -30.10
N ARG A 60 3.56 -5.67 -31.17
CA ARG A 60 2.93 -4.50 -31.79
C ARG A 60 1.46 -4.74 -32.18
N GLY A 61 1.17 -5.95 -32.68
CA GLY A 61 -0.18 -6.31 -33.11
C GLY A 61 -1.20 -6.32 -31.96
N GLU A 62 -0.79 -6.73 -30.78
CA GLU A 62 -1.64 -6.69 -29.58
C GLU A 62 -1.93 -5.25 -29.15
N ALA A 63 -0.92 -4.38 -29.11
CA ALA A 63 -1.13 -2.97 -28.76
C ALA A 63 -2.08 -2.27 -29.75
N LEU A 64 -2.00 -2.57 -31.04
CA LEU A 64 -2.93 -2.05 -32.04
C LEU A 64 -4.36 -2.59 -31.83
N LYS A 65 -4.51 -3.91 -31.60
CA LYS A 65 -5.81 -4.52 -31.28
C LYS A 65 -6.45 -3.92 -30.04
N THR A 66 -5.67 -3.64 -28.99
CA THR A 66 -6.15 -2.97 -27.79
C THR A 66 -6.76 -1.60 -28.13
N LEU A 67 -6.08 -0.79 -28.95
CA LEU A 67 -6.60 0.50 -29.39
C LEU A 67 -7.83 0.38 -30.33
N GLU A 68 -7.86 -0.62 -31.21
CA GLU A 68 -8.99 -0.88 -32.11
C GLU A 68 -10.26 -1.28 -31.37
N ASN A 69 -10.12 -2.15 -30.37
CA ASN A 69 -11.23 -2.69 -29.57
C ASN A 69 -11.89 -1.65 -28.66
N PHE A 70 -11.24 -0.52 -28.39
CA PHE A 70 -11.81 0.51 -27.54
C PHE A 70 -13.08 1.13 -28.14
N THR A 71 -14.12 1.24 -27.31
CA THR A 71 -15.35 1.98 -27.60
C THR A 71 -15.81 2.73 -26.34
N TYR A 72 -16.25 3.99 -26.51
CA TYR A 72 -16.71 4.81 -25.38
C TYR A 72 -17.96 4.25 -24.69
N GLN A 73 -18.83 3.58 -25.44
CA GLN A 73 -20.09 3.01 -24.91
C GLN A 73 -19.88 1.64 -24.24
N GLY A 74 -18.80 0.95 -24.58
CA GLY A 74 -18.48 -0.38 -24.02
C GLY A 74 -17.52 -0.35 -22.84
N THR A 75 -17.07 0.84 -22.42
CA THR A 75 -16.17 1.00 -21.29
C THR A 75 -16.92 1.66 -20.14
N GLU A 76 -17.32 0.87 -19.14
CA GLU A 76 -17.89 1.40 -17.90
C GLU A 76 -16.77 1.98 -17.05
N VAL A 77 -16.83 3.28 -16.81
CA VAL A 77 -15.88 4.01 -15.95
C VAL A 77 -16.64 4.46 -14.71
N PRO A 78 -16.10 4.22 -13.50
CA PRO A 78 -16.73 4.69 -12.27
C PRO A 78 -17.00 6.20 -12.32
N GLU A 79 -18.21 6.64 -11.96
CA GLU A 79 -18.59 8.08 -11.97
C GLU A 79 -17.60 8.93 -11.17
N ASN A 80 -17.11 8.42 -10.04
CA ASN A 80 -16.13 9.09 -9.19
C ASN A 80 -14.75 9.25 -9.86
N TYR A 81 -14.37 8.37 -10.79
CA TYR A 81 -13.15 8.51 -11.58
C TYR A 81 -13.25 9.70 -12.55
N LEU A 82 -14.41 9.88 -13.17
CA LEU A 82 -14.68 11.00 -14.07
C LEU A 82 -14.86 12.32 -13.31
N ALA A 83 -15.56 12.28 -12.17
CA ALA A 83 -15.81 13.47 -11.33
C ALA A 83 -14.51 14.05 -10.74
N ASN A 84 -13.51 13.19 -10.46
CA ASN A 84 -12.18 13.59 -9.96
C ASN A 84 -11.13 13.63 -11.10
N SER A 85 -11.54 13.99 -12.29
CA SER A 85 -10.66 14.10 -13.45
C SER A 85 -9.52 15.08 -13.19
N GLY A 86 -8.27 14.58 -13.21
CA GLY A 86 -7.09 15.42 -13.09
C GLY A 86 -6.99 16.47 -14.19
N ARG A 87 -7.69 16.28 -15.33
CA ARG A 87 -7.74 17.23 -16.45
C ARG A 87 -8.66 18.40 -16.14
N GLU A 88 -9.84 18.13 -15.60
CA GLU A 88 -10.81 19.15 -15.20
C GLU A 88 -10.28 20.00 -14.05
N MET A 89 -9.73 19.34 -13.03
CA MET A 89 -9.06 20.00 -11.91
C MET A 89 -7.92 20.92 -12.40
N ASN A 90 -7.02 20.44 -13.26
CA ASN A 90 -5.92 21.24 -13.79
C ASN A 90 -6.42 22.45 -14.59
N ARG A 91 -7.56 22.34 -15.32
CA ARG A 91 -8.18 23.44 -16.02
C ARG A 91 -8.74 24.47 -15.05
N GLU A 92 -9.48 24.03 -14.05
CA GLU A 92 -10.08 24.92 -13.05
C GLU A 92 -9.02 25.78 -12.35
N TYR A 93 -7.97 25.17 -11.83
CA TYR A 93 -6.88 25.89 -11.16
C TYR A 93 -6.10 26.79 -12.11
N LYS A 94 -5.90 26.37 -13.36
CA LYS A 94 -5.30 27.22 -14.40
C LYS A 94 -6.16 28.45 -14.70
N ASP A 95 -7.46 28.30 -14.81
CA ASP A 95 -8.39 29.40 -15.05
C ASP A 95 -8.44 30.35 -13.85
N GLN A 96 -8.41 29.83 -12.62
CA GLN A 96 -8.29 30.64 -11.40
C GLN A 96 -6.98 31.45 -11.37
N LEU A 97 -5.84 30.85 -11.71
CA LEU A 97 -4.56 31.53 -11.80
C LEU A 97 -4.56 32.62 -12.85
N ILE A 98 -5.07 32.31 -14.07
CA ILE A 98 -5.17 33.30 -15.17
C ILE A 98 -6.04 34.47 -14.74
N ASN A 99 -7.23 34.21 -14.20
CA ASN A 99 -8.16 35.23 -13.74
C ASN A 99 -7.52 36.12 -12.66
N LYS A 100 -6.80 35.54 -11.70
CA LYS A 100 -6.11 36.27 -10.62
C LYS A 100 -5.01 37.18 -11.17
N VAL A 101 -4.21 36.68 -12.14
CA VAL A 101 -3.16 37.42 -12.82
C VAL A 101 -3.76 38.57 -13.64
N VAL A 102 -4.77 38.27 -14.50
CA VAL A 102 -5.44 39.26 -15.34
C VAL A 102 -6.10 40.35 -14.49
N MET A 103 -6.78 39.94 -13.40
CA MET A 103 -7.42 40.93 -12.51
C MET A 103 -6.38 41.80 -11.79
N HIS A 104 -5.27 41.24 -11.32
CA HIS A 104 -4.22 42.02 -10.64
C HIS A 104 -3.59 43.06 -11.58
N TYR A 105 -3.13 42.63 -12.75
CA TYR A 105 -2.52 43.54 -13.72
C TYR A 105 -3.54 44.45 -14.37
N GLY A 106 -4.77 44.04 -14.62
CA GLY A 106 -5.87 44.86 -15.08
C GLY A 106 -6.15 46.01 -14.11
N ILE A 107 -6.30 45.72 -12.82
CA ILE A 107 -6.46 46.75 -11.79
C ILE A 107 -5.25 47.70 -11.77
N LYS A 108 -4.03 47.18 -11.90
CA LYS A 108 -2.79 47.95 -11.82
C LYS A 108 -2.61 48.87 -13.03
N LEU A 109 -3.02 48.46 -14.22
CA LEU A 109 -2.82 49.19 -15.46
C LEU A 109 -3.96 50.19 -15.83
N PHE A 110 -5.21 49.83 -15.53
CA PHE A 110 -6.37 50.55 -16.00
C PHE A 110 -7.06 51.41 -14.95
N LEU A 111 -6.80 51.18 -13.63
CA LEU A 111 -7.48 51.95 -12.57
C LEU A 111 -6.58 53.04 -11.99
N PRO A 112 -7.14 54.25 -11.72
CA PRO A 112 -6.42 55.32 -10.98
C PRO A 112 -6.02 54.89 -9.58
N MET A 113 -4.99 55.57 -9.06
CA MET A 113 -4.40 55.23 -7.74
C MET A 113 -5.41 55.27 -6.59
N ASP A 114 -6.33 56.24 -6.62
CA ASP A 114 -7.36 56.43 -5.60
C ASP A 114 -8.31 55.20 -5.52
N ILE A 115 -8.74 54.71 -6.68
CA ILE A 115 -9.59 53.51 -6.74
C ILE A 115 -8.81 52.25 -6.31
N ARG A 116 -7.52 52.16 -6.72
CA ARG A 116 -6.66 51.04 -6.31
C ARG A 116 -6.44 51.00 -4.79
N SER A 117 -6.27 52.17 -4.15
CA SER A 117 -6.12 52.28 -2.71
C SER A 117 -7.33 51.74 -1.97
N VAL A 118 -8.56 52.09 -2.42
CA VAL A 118 -9.80 51.58 -1.84
C VAL A 118 -9.93 50.08 -2.06
N ILE A 119 -9.71 49.57 -3.26
CA ILE A 119 -9.77 48.13 -3.53
C ILE A 119 -8.75 47.35 -2.68
N THR A 120 -7.53 47.85 -2.56
CA THR A 120 -6.48 47.20 -1.77
C THR A 120 -6.83 47.19 -0.29
N THR A 121 -7.37 48.30 0.23
CA THR A 121 -7.83 48.38 1.63
C THR A 121 -9.00 47.44 1.90
N VAL A 122 -9.97 47.34 1.02
CA VAL A 122 -11.09 46.39 1.16
C VAL A 122 -10.59 44.96 1.12
N LYS A 123 -9.71 44.60 0.19
CA LYS A 123 -9.15 43.24 0.09
C LYS A 123 -8.28 42.89 1.31
N SER A 124 -7.59 43.85 1.92
CA SER A 124 -6.75 43.61 3.09
C SER A 124 -7.57 43.17 4.31
N PHE A 125 -8.86 43.51 4.38
CA PHE A 125 -9.73 43.13 5.50
C PHE A 125 -9.83 41.62 5.70
N LYS A 126 -9.84 40.83 4.61
CA LYS A 126 -9.81 39.34 4.68
C LYS A 126 -8.59 38.86 5.51
N TYR A 127 -7.42 39.34 5.17
CA TYR A 127 -6.16 38.92 5.81
C TYR A 127 -6.04 39.45 7.25
N LEU A 128 -6.41 40.70 7.48
CA LEU A 128 -6.43 41.29 8.82
C LEU A 128 -7.38 40.54 9.77
N TRP A 129 -8.57 40.18 9.26
CA TRP A 129 -9.53 39.41 10.04
C TRP A 129 -9.02 38.01 10.39
N HIS A 130 -8.36 37.33 9.45
CA HIS A 130 -7.71 36.04 9.70
C HIS A 130 -6.64 36.13 10.76
N GLY A 131 -5.77 37.12 10.69
CA GLY A 131 -4.74 37.38 11.71
C GLY A 131 -5.33 37.65 13.08
N VAL A 132 -6.36 38.52 13.18
CA VAL A 132 -7.07 38.80 14.45
C VAL A 132 -7.74 37.54 15.01
N LYS A 133 -8.40 36.75 14.17
CA LYS A 133 -9.04 35.48 14.59
C LYS A 133 -8.02 34.48 15.12
N THR A 134 -6.83 34.41 14.54
CA THR A 134 -5.74 33.54 15.00
C THR A 134 -5.19 34.01 16.35
N LEU A 135 -4.98 35.31 16.51
CA LEU A 135 -4.57 35.91 17.79
C LEU A 135 -5.63 35.72 18.88
N ALA A 136 -6.91 35.86 18.55
CA ALA A 136 -8.01 35.63 19.49
C ALA A 136 -8.07 34.19 20.02
N LYS A 137 -7.50 33.23 19.27
CA LYS A 137 -7.31 31.84 19.71
C LYS A 137 -6.06 31.63 20.57
N GLY A 138 -5.31 32.69 20.88
CA GLY A 138 -4.05 32.62 21.62
C GLY A 138 -2.87 32.09 20.83
N LYS A 139 -2.96 32.07 19.49
CA LYS A 139 -1.95 31.50 18.61
C LYS A 139 -1.22 32.59 17.81
N ILE A 140 0.08 32.45 17.67
CA ILE A 140 0.93 33.32 16.84
C ILE A 140 1.46 32.47 15.69
N GLU A 141 0.69 32.40 14.61
CA GLU A 141 0.94 31.59 13.41
C GLU A 141 1.04 32.50 12.17
N VAL A 142 1.34 31.91 11.00
CA VAL A 142 1.53 32.62 9.71
C VAL A 142 0.45 33.66 9.38
N PRO A 143 -0.86 33.43 9.60
CA PRO A 143 -1.87 34.46 9.32
C PRO A 143 -1.65 35.78 10.08
N VAL A 144 -0.94 35.74 11.22
CA VAL A 144 -0.59 36.94 11.99
C VAL A 144 0.56 37.70 11.32
N LEU A 145 1.55 36.97 10.72
CA LEU A 145 2.61 37.60 9.94
C LEU A 145 2.04 38.33 8.72
N ASP A 146 1.18 37.64 7.95
CA ASP A 146 0.57 38.20 6.74
C ASP A 146 -0.27 39.43 7.07
N ALA A 147 -1.12 39.32 8.10
CA ALA A 147 -1.93 40.45 8.57
C ALA A 147 -1.06 41.64 8.98
N THR A 148 0.05 41.41 9.68
CA THR A 148 0.95 42.46 10.11
C THR A 148 1.65 43.11 8.90
N ALA A 149 2.17 42.34 7.97
CA ALA A 149 2.85 42.84 6.79
C ALA A 149 1.91 43.69 5.89
N ILE A 150 0.71 43.18 5.64
CA ILE A 150 -0.32 43.87 4.85
C ILE A 150 -0.80 45.12 5.58
N GLY A 151 -1.12 44.99 6.89
CA GLY A 151 -1.59 46.09 7.73
C GLY A 151 -0.60 47.26 7.81
N VAL A 152 0.67 46.97 8.07
CA VAL A 152 1.73 47.99 8.11
C VAL A 152 1.89 48.66 6.75
N SER A 153 1.80 47.92 5.64
CA SER A 153 1.90 48.48 4.29
C SER A 153 0.72 49.43 3.97
N VAL A 154 -0.52 49.01 4.32
CA VAL A 154 -1.71 49.87 4.15
C VAL A 154 -1.65 51.14 5.01
N LEU A 155 -1.28 51.02 6.29
CA LEU A 155 -1.14 52.17 7.21
C LEU A 155 -0.12 53.19 6.73
N ARG A 156 0.92 52.75 6.01
CA ARG A 156 1.93 53.63 5.39
C ARG A 156 1.50 54.24 4.06
N GLY A 157 0.33 53.86 3.54
CA GLY A 157 -0.13 54.25 2.21
C GLY A 157 0.60 53.53 1.06
N ASP A 158 1.41 52.50 1.36
CA ASP A 158 2.09 51.69 0.33
C ASP A 158 1.14 50.59 -0.17
N TYR A 159 0.12 51.01 -0.90
CA TYR A 159 -0.90 50.12 -1.48
C TYR A 159 -0.35 49.21 -2.60
N ASN A 160 0.78 49.59 -3.21
CA ASN A 160 1.42 48.75 -4.22
C ASN A 160 2.07 47.53 -3.58
N THR A 161 2.79 47.72 -2.47
CA THR A 161 3.36 46.58 -1.71
C THR A 161 2.26 45.71 -1.12
N ALA A 162 1.24 46.29 -0.44
CA ALA A 162 0.12 45.54 0.10
C ALA A 162 -0.61 44.74 -0.97
N GLY A 163 -0.90 45.34 -2.12
CA GLY A 163 -1.56 44.67 -3.24
C GLY A 163 -0.74 43.54 -3.86
N SER A 164 0.60 43.73 -3.98
CA SER A 164 1.50 42.71 -4.51
C SER A 164 1.65 41.53 -3.54
N VAL A 165 1.74 41.80 -2.24
CA VAL A 165 1.78 40.74 -1.21
C VAL A 165 0.51 39.91 -1.24
N MET A 166 -0.67 40.56 -1.18
CA MET A 166 -1.95 39.83 -1.26
C MET A 166 -2.11 39.04 -2.56
N PHE A 167 -1.60 39.54 -3.69
CA PHE A 167 -1.58 38.83 -4.94
C PHE A 167 -0.71 37.57 -4.87
N LEU A 168 0.53 37.68 -4.34
CA LEU A 168 1.46 36.57 -4.23
C LEU A 168 0.95 35.51 -3.25
N LEU A 169 0.42 35.92 -2.10
CA LEU A 169 -0.20 34.99 -1.14
C LEU A 169 -1.35 34.21 -1.80
N GLY A 170 -2.20 34.90 -2.49
CA GLY A 170 -3.31 34.23 -3.14
C GLY A 170 -2.94 33.39 -4.37
N ILE A 171 -1.79 33.63 -5.03
CA ILE A 171 -1.22 32.68 -6.00
C ILE A 171 -0.70 31.45 -5.25
N GLY A 172 0.00 31.67 -4.12
CA GLY A 172 0.48 30.61 -3.26
C GLY A 172 -0.64 29.67 -2.79
N GLU A 173 -1.75 30.22 -2.26
CA GLU A 173 -2.93 29.46 -1.85
C GLU A 173 -3.49 28.55 -2.98
N ILE A 174 -3.63 29.10 -4.20
CA ILE A 174 -4.13 28.34 -5.37
C ILE A 174 -3.16 27.21 -5.75
N LEU A 175 -1.86 27.49 -5.78
CA LEU A 175 -0.84 26.48 -6.15
C LEU A 175 -0.71 25.39 -5.09
N GLU A 176 -0.81 25.74 -3.82
CA GLU A 176 -0.79 24.82 -2.69
C GLU A 176 -1.98 23.85 -2.78
N GLU A 177 -3.20 24.38 -2.91
CA GLU A 177 -4.41 23.57 -3.04
C GLU A 177 -4.36 22.68 -4.28
N TRP A 178 -3.94 23.22 -5.44
CA TRP A 178 -3.76 22.43 -6.65
C TRP A 178 -2.76 21.28 -6.47
N THR A 179 -1.61 21.57 -5.85
CA THR A 179 -0.54 20.59 -5.69
C THR A 179 -1.00 19.45 -4.77
N HIS A 180 -1.69 19.80 -3.67
CA HIS A 180 -2.26 18.83 -2.74
C HIS A 180 -3.30 17.94 -3.42
N LYS A 181 -4.34 18.52 -4.03
CA LYS A 181 -5.38 17.78 -4.73
C LYS A 181 -4.84 16.91 -5.87
N LYS A 182 -3.83 17.40 -6.59
CA LYS A 182 -3.18 16.64 -7.64
C LYS A 182 -2.47 15.42 -7.08
N SER A 183 -1.74 15.55 -5.99
CA SER A 183 -1.02 14.44 -5.35
C SER A 183 -1.97 13.37 -4.84
N VAL A 184 -3.06 13.78 -4.15
CA VAL A 184 -4.11 12.88 -3.68
C VAL A 184 -4.81 12.17 -4.85
N GLY A 185 -5.14 12.90 -5.92
CA GLY A 185 -5.77 12.35 -7.12
C GLY A 185 -4.87 11.36 -7.88
N ASP A 186 -3.57 11.65 -7.98
CA ASP A 186 -2.59 10.75 -8.61
C ASP A 186 -2.43 9.47 -7.77
N LEU A 187 -2.40 9.56 -6.44
CA LEU A 187 -2.37 8.41 -5.53
C LEU A 187 -3.64 7.57 -5.65
N ALA A 188 -4.83 8.18 -5.56
CA ALA A 188 -6.10 7.48 -5.70
C ALA A 188 -6.21 6.74 -7.04
N ARG A 189 -5.72 7.35 -8.11
CA ARG A 189 -5.70 6.74 -9.44
C ARG A 189 -4.76 5.54 -9.52
N SER A 190 -3.56 5.64 -8.97
CA SER A 190 -2.59 4.54 -8.91
C SER A 190 -3.17 3.34 -8.17
N MET A 191 -3.83 3.57 -7.03
CA MET A 191 -4.43 2.51 -6.21
C MET A 191 -5.72 1.91 -6.81
N SER A 192 -6.45 2.64 -7.65
CA SER A 192 -7.71 2.17 -8.26
C SER A 192 -7.51 1.16 -9.39
N LEU A 193 -6.31 1.00 -9.91
CA LEU A 193 -5.99 0.06 -11.00
C LEU A 193 -5.97 -1.41 -10.55
N ASN A 194 -5.78 -1.69 -9.26
CA ASN A 194 -5.86 -3.05 -8.71
C ASN A 194 -7.32 -3.47 -8.52
N ILE A 195 -7.81 -4.36 -9.35
CA ILE A 195 -9.21 -4.84 -9.33
C ILE A 195 -9.30 -6.11 -8.47
N ASP A 196 -10.00 -6.03 -7.32
CA ASP A 196 -10.30 -7.20 -6.51
C ASP A 196 -11.30 -8.11 -7.24
N LYS A 197 -11.06 -9.42 -7.19
CA LYS A 197 -11.92 -10.42 -7.80
C LYS A 197 -12.69 -11.17 -6.71
N VAL A 198 -13.93 -11.53 -7.00
CA VAL A 198 -14.82 -12.25 -6.09
C VAL A 198 -15.44 -13.47 -6.78
N TRP A 199 -15.73 -14.51 -6.02
CA TRP A 199 -16.37 -15.71 -6.52
C TRP A 199 -17.88 -15.52 -6.56
N VAL A 200 -18.47 -15.51 -7.75
CA VAL A 200 -19.92 -15.48 -7.96
C VAL A 200 -20.43 -16.90 -8.20
N VAL A 201 -21.48 -17.26 -7.49
CA VAL A 201 -22.17 -18.55 -7.70
C VAL A 201 -23.27 -18.36 -8.74
N ASN A 202 -23.10 -18.99 -9.90
CA ASN A 202 -24.11 -18.99 -10.96
C ASN A 202 -24.41 -20.44 -11.40
N ASN A 203 -25.67 -20.88 -11.24
CA ASN A 203 -26.10 -22.24 -11.54
C ASN A 203 -25.25 -23.35 -10.87
N GLY A 204 -24.79 -23.11 -9.64
CA GLY A 204 -23.96 -24.06 -8.88
C GLY A 204 -22.48 -24.09 -9.27
N GLN A 205 -22.04 -23.23 -10.20
CA GLN A 205 -20.62 -23.06 -10.56
C GLN A 205 -20.09 -21.76 -10.00
N GLU A 206 -18.85 -21.78 -9.53
CA GLU A 206 -18.12 -20.61 -9.05
C GLU A 206 -17.34 -19.99 -10.19
N ILE A 207 -17.56 -18.70 -10.41
CA ILE A 207 -16.89 -17.93 -11.46
C ILE A 207 -16.20 -16.74 -10.80
N LEU A 208 -14.90 -16.61 -11.02
CA LEU A 208 -14.11 -15.49 -10.49
C LEU A 208 -14.32 -14.26 -11.39
N VAL A 209 -14.98 -13.23 -10.86
CA VAL A 209 -15.29 -11.99 -11.58
C VAL A 209 -14.77 -10.76 -10.83
N PRO A 210 -14.52 -9.64 -11.53
CA PRO A 210 -14.19 -8.37 -10.87
C PRO A 210 -15.29 -7.94 -9.90
N SER A 211 -14.92 -7.48 -8.70
CA SER A 211 -15.88 -7.01 -7.69
C SER A 211 -16.77 -5.87 -8.19
N THR A 212 -16.28 -5.09 -9.15
CA THR A 212 -17.03 -3.99 -9.79
C THR A 212 -18.21 -4.46 -10.66
N SER A 213 -18.24 -5.74 -11.05
CA SER A 213 -19.34 -6.31 -11.87
C SER A 213 -20.52 -6.82 -11.04
N ILE A 214 -20.39 -6.84 -9.70
CA ILE A 214 -21.39 -7.38 -8.78
C ILE A 214 -22.56 -6.43 -8.62
N LYS A 215 -23.76 -6.98 -8.65
CA LYS A 215 -25.03 -6.28 -8.46
C LYS A 215 -25.74 -6.77 -7.21
N SER A 216 -26.66 -5.95 -6.71
CA SER A 216 -27.58 -6.36 -5.66
C SER A 216 -28.38 -7.60 -6.10
N GLY A 217 -28.42 -8.60 -5.22
CA GLY A 217 -29.06 -9.90 -5.50
C GLY A 217 -28.11 -10.98 -6.02
N ASP A 218 -26.87 -10.65 -6.40
CA ASP A 218 -25.89 -11.64 -6.79
C ASP A 218 -25.46 -12.50 -5.59
N LEU A 219 -25.17 -13.77 -5.87
CA LEU A 219 -24.68 -14.72 -4.87
C LEU A 219 -23.15 -14.77 -4.94
N VAL A 220 -22.51 -14.37 -3.84
CA VAL A 220 -21.06 -14.35 -3.71
C VAL A 220 -20.62 -15.37 -2.68
N ARG A 221 -19.68 -16.26 -3.06
CA ARG A 221 -19.09 -17.23 -2.16
C ARG A 221 -17.82 -16.70 -1.54
N ILE A 222 -17.70 -16.88 -0.22
CA ILE A 222 -16.58 -16.40 0.57
C ILE A 222 -15.98 -17.59 1.28
N HIS A 223 -14.75 -17.93 0.90
CA HIS A 223 -13.98 -19.02 1.49
C HIS A 223 -13.31 -18.58 2.80
N MET A 224 -12.94 -19.56 3.61
CA MET A 224 -12.18 -19.35 4.83
C MET A 224 -10.93 -18.47 4.58
N GLY A 225 -10.68 -17.53 5.47
CA GLY A 225 -9.57 -16.57 5.38
C GLY A 225 -9.84 -15.34 4.52
N ASN A 226 -10.99 -15.27 3.83
CA ASN A 226 -11.32 -14.13 2.96
C ASN A 226 -12.19 -13.09 3.65
N VAL A 227 -11.97 -11.83 3.27
CA VAL A 227 -12.83 -10.70 3.69
C VAL A 227 -14.16 -10.77 2.94
N ILE A 228 -15.24 -10.51 3.64
CA ILE A 228 -16.57 -10.35 3.06
C ILE A 228 -16.58 -9.03 2.27
N PRO A 229 -16.76 -9.08 0.94
CA PRO A 229 -16.55 -7.89 0.10
C PRO A 229 -17.75 -6.95 0.08
N PHE A 230 -18.95 -7.45 0.43
CA PHE A 230 -20.21 -6.72 0.37
C PHE A 230 -21.09 -7.02 1.58
N ASP A 231 -21.89 -6.04 1.97
CA ASP A 231 -22.97 -6.31 2.92
C ASP A 231 -23.98 -7.28 2.32
N GLY A 232 -24.37 -8.26 3.09
CA GLY A 232 -25.26 -9.29 2.56
C GLY A 232 -25.96 -10.12 3.64
N THR A 233 -26.77 -11.06 3.15
CA THR A 233 -27.39 -12.09 3.98
C THR A 233 -26.88 -13.45 3.57
N VAL A 234 -26.44 -14.25 4.52
CA VAL A 234 -26.00 -15.62 4.28
C VAL A 234 -27.17 -16.44 3.71
N THR A 235 -26.97 -17.04 2.54
CA THR A 235 -27.96 -17.92 1.90
C THR A 235 -27.60 -19.38 2.09
N GLU A 236 -26.31 -19.73 2.05
CA GLU A 236 -25.80 -21.08 2.22
C GLU A 236 -24.51 -21.08 3.02
N GLY A 237 -24.20 -22.22 3.64
CA GLY A 237 -22.96 -22.40 4.40
C GLY A 237 -23.06 -21.92 5.85
N GLU A 238 -22.00 -22.15 6.59
CA GLU A 238 -21.85 -21.78 7.99
C GLU A 238 -20.39 -21.40 8.24
N GLY A 239 -20.14 -20.36 9.03
CA GLY A 239 -18.79 -19.93 9.33
C GLY A 239 -18.69 -19.05 10.56
N MET A 240 -17.48 -18.96 11.10
CA MET A 240 -17.09 -18.01 12.14
C MET A 240 -16.56 -16.75 11.49
N VAL A 241 -17.20 -15.61 11.77
CA VAL A 241 -16.86 -14.31 11.17
C VAL A 241 -16.28 -13.40 12.22
N ASN A 242 -15.05 -12.95 12.01
CA ASN A 242 -14.42 -11.93 12.81
C ASN A 242 -14.96 -10.54 12.41
N GLN A 243 -15.55 -9.86 13.38
CA GLN A 243 -16.14 -8.53 13.22
C GLN A 243 -15.35 -7.45 13.99
N ALA A 244 -14.15 -7.74 14.44
CA ALA A 244 -13.33 -6.83 15.27
C ALA A 244 -13.10 -5.47 14.60
N SER A 245 -13.01 -5.44 13.27
CA SER A 245 -12.90 -4.20 12.48
C SER A 245 -14.10 -3.26 12.61
N LEU A 246 -15.28 -3.79 12.94
CA LEU A 246 -16.51 -3.02 13.09
C LEU A 246 -16.92 -2.80 14.55
N THR A 247 -16.76 -3.82 15.38
CA THR A 247 -17.28 -3.82 16.76
C THR A 247 -16.19 -3.59 17.81
N GLY A 248 -14.92 -3.78 17.44
CA GLY A 248 -13.79 -3.78 18.38
C GLY A 248 -13.69 -5.07 19.23
N GLU A 249 -14.61 -6.02 19.06
CA GLU A 249 -14.61 -7.29 19.80
C GLU A 249 -13.85 -8.37 19.02
N SER A 250 -12.85 -8.99 19.64
CA SER A 250 -11.97 -9.98 19.02
C SER A 250 -12.59 -11.38 18.92
N VAL A 251 -13.79 -11.62 19.46
CA VAL A 251 -14.43 -12.94 19.43
C VAL A 251 -15.21 -13.12 18.15
N PRO A 252 -14.88 -14.14 17.31
CA PRO A 252 -15.63 -14.40 16.08
C PRO A 252 -17.09 -14.77 16.35
N VAL A 253 -17.99 -14.31 15.49
CA VAL A 253 -19.43 -14.54 15.57
C VAL A 253 -19.85 -15.61 14.58
N ARG A 254 -20.53 -16.66 15.05
CA ARG A 254 -21.08 -17.69 14.18
C ARG A 254 -22.18 -17.13 13.28
N LYS A 255 -22.06 -17.31 11.98
CA LYS A 255 -23.03 -16.96 10.95
C LYS A 255 -23.60 -18.20 10.29
N ILE A 256 -24.93 -18.23 10.17
CA ILE A 256 -25.71 -19.32 9.57
C ILE A 256 -26.66 -18.70 8.53
N PRO A 257 -27.29 -19.51 7.66
CA PRO A 257 -28.27 -19.00 6.70
C PRO A 257 -29.34 -18.10 7.34
N GLY A 258 -29.60 -16.96 6.71
CA GLY A 258 -30.44 -15.89 7.24
C GLY A 258 -29.71 -14.85 8.09
N GLY A 259 -28.48 -15.10 8.50
CA GLY A 259 -27.64 -14.16 9.24
C GLY A 259 -27.14 -13.01 8.35
N THR A 260 -27.08 -11.79 8.89
CA THR A 260 -26.49 -10.64 8.21
C THR A 260 -24.98 -10.65 8.39
N VAL A 261 -24.26 -10.36 7.32
CA VAL A 261 -22.80 -10.15 7.30
C VAL A 261 -22.47 -8.77 6.74
N TYR A 262 -21.34 -8.24 7.13
CA TYR A 262 -20.92 -6.87 6.81
C TYR A 262 -19.62 -6.88 6.01
N ALA A 263 -19.53 -5.98 5.03
CA ALA A 263 -18.30 -5.76 4.26
C ALA A 263 -17.15 -5.36 5.19
N GLY A 264 -15.94 -5.91 4.91
CA GLY A 264 -14.76 -5.67 5.73
C GLY A 264 -14.61 -6.60 6.93
N THR A 265 -15.54 -7.52 7.18
CA THR A 265 -15.40 -8.60 8.17
C THR A 265 -14.82 -9.85 7.50
N VAL A 266 -14.26 -10.77 8.28
CA VAL A 266 -13.48 -11.89 7.76
C VAL A 266 -14.06 -13.22 8.19
N VAL A 267 -14.13 -14.18 7.27
CA VAL A 267 -14.50 -15.57 7.58
C VAL A 267 -13.26 -16.30 8.11
N GLU A 268 -13.18 -16.52 9.43
CA GLU A 268 -12.08 -17.24 10.07
C GLU A 268 -12.18 -18.76 9.88
N GLU A 269 -13.38 -19.28 10.01
CA GLU A 269 -13.64 -20.72 9.85
C GLU A 269 -14.91 -20.93 9.02
N GLY A 270 -14.95 -22.00 8.25
CA GLY A 270 -16.09 -22.37 7.41
C GLY A 270 -16.12 -21.61 6.08
N GLU A 271 -17.30 -21.62 5.45
CA GLU A 271 -17.53 -21.04 4.13
C GLU A 271 -18.95 -20.48 4.06
N LEU A 272 -19.10 -19.32 3.45
CA LEU A 272 -20.37 -18.62 3.37
C LEU A 272 -20.72 -18.26 1.92
N THR A 273 -21.97 -18.50 1.51
CA THR A 273 -22.53 -17.87 0.32
C THR A 273 -23.48 -16.77 0.77
N ILE A 274 -23.24 -15.56 0.30
CA ILE A 274 -24.04 -14.39 0.66
C ILE A 274 -24.83 -13.88 -0.55
N CYS A 275 -26.04 -13.41 -0.32
CA CYS A 275 -26.80 -12.60 -1.27
C CYS A 275 -26.47 -11.13 -0.98
N VAL A 276 -25.90 -10.44 -1.96
CA VAL A 276 -25.47 -9.03 -1.84
C VAL A 276 -26.71 -8.13 -1.68
N LYS A 277 -26.71 -7.28 -0.63
CA LYS A 277 -27.77 -6.28 -0.39
C LYS A 277 -27.54 -5.00 -1.18
N GLU A 278 -28.63 -4.28 -1.44
CA GLU A 278 -28.57 -2.93 -2.02
C GLU A 278 -27.92 -1.94 -1.02
N ASN A 279 -26.98 -1.11 -1.50
CA ASN A 279 -26.44 0.06 -0.82
C ASN A 279 -25.60 -0.17 0.45
N GLY A 280 -24.42 -0.69 0.33
CA GLY A 280 -23.46 -0.73 1.42
C GLY A 280 -22.01 -0.78 0.99
N GLY A 281 -21.74 -1.04 -0.27
CA GLY A 281 -20.38 -0.99 -0.79
C GLY A 281 -20.00 0.44 -1.13
N SER A 282 -19.27 1.12 -0.22
CA SER A 282 -18.48 2.25 -0.68
C SER A 282 -17.68 1.80 -1.90
N SER A 283 -17.75 2.56 -3.00
CA SER A 283 -16.98 2.20 -4.19
C SER A 283 -15.51 2.02 -3.80
N LYS A 284 -14.76 1.18 -4.49
CA LYS A 284 -13.31 1.00 -4.24
C LYS A 284 -12.62 2.36 -4.13
N TYR A 285 -13.07 3.33 -4.94
CA TYR A 285 -12.59 4.71 -4.89
C TYR A 285 -12.89 5.38 -3.54
N GLU A 286 -14.07 5.21 -2.96
CA GLU A 286 -14.39 5.76 -1.62
C GLU A 286 -13.56 5.13 -0.53
N LYS A 287 -13.34 3.79 -0.58
CA LYS A 287 -12.43 3.11 0.35
C LYS A 287 -10.99 3.63 0.22
N ILE A 288 -10.52 3.85 -1.01
CA ILE A 288 -9.20 4.43 -1.29
C ILE A 288 -9.14 5.87 -0.77
N MET A 289 -10.16 6.69 -1.01
CA MET A 289 -10.22 8.06 -0.50
C MET A 289 -10.25 8.10 1.02
N THR A 290 -11.02 7.23 1.66
CA THR A 290 -11.03 7.08 3.12
C THR A 290 -9.65 6.67 3.64
N MET A 291 -9.00 5.70 2.99
CA MET A 291 -7.65 5.27 3.36
C MET A 291 -6.62 6.39 3.19
N ILE A 292 -6.73 7.22 2.15
CA ILE A 292 -5.87 8.39 1.96
C ILE A 292 -6.12 9.42 3.06
N GLU A 293 -7.38 9.71 3.39
CA GLU A 293 -7.74 10.63 4.48
C GLU A 293 -7.27 10.12 5.84
N GLU A 294 -7.36 8.82 6.08
CA GLU A 294 -6.81 8.18 7.28
C GLU A 294 -5.29 8.21 7.29
N SER A 295 -4.65 7.96 6.15
CA SER A 295 -3.20 8.08 5.98
C SER A 295 -2.71 9.50 6.29
N GLU A 296 -3.46 10.54 5.92
CA GLU A 296 -3.15 11.92 6.28
C GLU A 296 -3.26 12.17 7.80
N LYS A 297 -4.15 11.45 8.50
CA LYS A 297 -4.23 11.50 9.98
C LYS A 297 -3.05 10.79 10.64
N LEU A 298 -2.50 9.77 9.99
CA LEU A 298 -1.32 9.01 10.44
C LEU A 298 -0.01 9.68 9.98
N LYS A 299 0.10 10.99 10.25
CA LYS A 299 1.29 11.79 9.91
C LYS A 299 2.56 11.19 10.52
N SER A 300 3.65 11.31 9.80
CA SER A 300 4.97 10.97 10.33
C SER A 300 5.34 11.88 11.51
N SER A 301 6.18 11.36 12.41
CA SER A 301 6.62 12.17 13.56
C SER A 301 7.46 13.36 13.12
N LEU A 302 8.22 13.24 12.03
CA LEU A 302 8.99 14.31 11.42
C LEU A 302 8.09 15.37 10.78
N GLU A 303 7.01 14.96 10.11
CA GLU A 303 6.02 15.88 9.56
C GLU A 303 5.37 16.70 10.66
N GLY A 304 4.90 16.05 11.73
CA GLY A 304 4.35 16.73 12.90
C GLY A 304 5.36 17.63 13.61
N LYS A 305 6.62 17.20 13.75
CA LYS A 305 7.71 18.03 14.31
C LYS A 305 8.02 19.23 13.43
N ALA A 306 8.01 19.06 12.11
CA ALA A 306 8.28 20.16 11.17
C ALA A 306 7.15 21.20 11.18
N GLU A 307 5.89 20.78 11.19
CA GLU A 307 4.75 21.68 11.35
C GLU A 307 4.85 22.46 12.66
N HIS A 308 5.13 21.78 13.76
CA HIS A 308 5.26 22.41 15.08
C HIS A 308 6.48 23.35 15.17
N LEU A 309 7.61 22.96 14.55
CA LEU A 309 8.79 23.82 14.48
C LEU A 309 8.52 25.07 13.64
N ALA A 310 7.84 24.91 12.51
CA ALA A 310 7.45 25.99 11.63
C ALA A 310 6.62 27.05 12.37
N ASP A 311 5.60 26.62 13.12
CA ASP A 311 4.77 27.54 13.93
C ASP A 311 5.56 28.19 15.08
N LYS A 312 6.48 27.45 15.71
CA LYS A 312 7.37 28.00 16.74
C LYS A 312 8.35 29.06 16.22
N LEU A 313 8.67 29.06 14.93
CA LEU A 313 9.56 30.07 14.34
C LEU A 313 8.88 31.43 14.15
N VAL A 314 7.55 31.49 14.06
CA VAL A 314 6.80 32.74 13.85
C VAL A 314 7.08 33.82 14.91
N PRO A 315 7.06 33.55 16.21
CA PRO A 315 7.47 34.54 17.22
C PRO A 315 8.88 35.04 17.04
N TYR A 316 9.82 34.19 16.63
CA TYR A 316 11.21 34.60 16.37
C TYR A 316 11.34 35.50 15.14
N THR A 317 10.50 35.28 14.12
CA THR A 317 10.40 36.17 12.95
C THR A 317 9.91 37.55 13.36
N PHE A 318 8.94 37.67 14.27
CA PHE A 318 8.51 38.94 14.84
C PHE A 318 9.64 39.61 15.65
N LEU A 319 10.34 38.86 16.49
CA LEU A 319 11.49 39.35 17.25
C LEU A 319 12.58 39.89 16.32
N GLY A 320 12.94 39.10 15.29
CA GLY A 320 13.92 39.48 14.26
C GLY A 320 13.50 40.76 13.52
N THR A 321 12.22 40.86 13.15
CA THR A 321 11.61 42.04 12.52
C THR A 321 11.75 43.27 13.43
N GLY A 322 11.43 43.13 14.70
CA GLY A 322 11.55 44.18 15.71
C GLY A 322 13.00 44.65 15.88
N LEU A 323 13.95 43.72 15.95
CA LEU A 323 15.40 44.02 16.05
C LEU A 323 15.89 44.75 14.79
N VAL A 324 15.55 44.27 13.59
CA VAL A 324 15.93 44.92 12.33
C VAL A 324 15.38 46.36 12.28
N TRP A 325 14.12 46.56 12.69
CA TRP A 325 13.55 47.90 12.77
C TRP A 325 14.26 48.76 13.80
N LEU A 326 14.57 48.24 14.98
CA LEU A 326 15.24 48.95 16.05
C LEU A 326 16.63 49.45 15.60
N PHE A 327 17.44 48.61 14.95
CA PHE A 327 18.78 48.92 14.53
C PHE A 327 18.85 49.76 13.24
N THR A 328 17.95 49.46 12.28
CA THR A 328 18.03 50.15 10.96
C THR A 328 17.09 51.35 10.86
N ARG A 329 16.10 51.45 11.74
CA ARG A 329 15.01 52.44 11.69
C ARG A 329 14.30 52.47 10.33
N ASN A 330 14.39 51.36 9.58
CA ASN A 330 13.84 51.23 8.23
C ASN A 330 12.78 50.13 8.19
N VAL A 331 11.51 50.55 8.05
CA VAL A 331 10.38 49.64 8.04
C VAL A 331 10.42 48.70 6.84
N THR A 332 10.93 49.15 5.67
CA THR A 332 11.04 48.32 4.48
C THR A 332 11.98 47.14 4.69
N LYS A 333 13.13 47.38 5.39
CA LYS A 333 14.06 46.32 5.76
C LYS A 333 13.44 45.36 6.80
N ALA A 334 12.68 45.88 7.75
CA ALA A 334 11.97 45.06 8.72
C ALA A 334 10.88 44.20 8.05
N LEU A 335 10.12 44.76 7.10
CA LEU A 335 9.12 44.01 6.32
C LEU A 335 9.76 42.89 5.50
N SER A 336 11.01 43.01 5.05
CA SER A 336 11.68 41.93 4.31
C SER A 336 11.84 40.65 5.15
N VAL A 337 11.91 40.76 6.47
CA VAL A 337 11.94 39.60 7.39
C VAL A 337 10.56 38.94 7.46
N LEU A 338 9.48 39.73 7.53
CA LEU A 338 8.12 39.24 7.58
C LEU A 338 7.67 38.56 6.28
N MET A 339 8.28 38.95 5.13
CA MET A 339 7.90 38.39 3.81
C MET A 339 8.46 37.00 3.55
N VAL A 340 9.33 36.49 4.40
CA VAL A 340 9.96 35.18 4.22
C VAL A 340 9.57 34.29 5.40
N ASP A 341 8.65 33.38 5.12
CA ASP A 341 8.15 32.43 6.09
C ASP A 341 8.76 31.04 5.88
N PHE A 342 9.18 30.40 6.96
CA PHE A 342 9.70 29.03 6.92
C PHE A 342 8.59 27.97 6.89
N SER A 343 7.41 28.34 7.36
CA SER A 343 6.29 27.44 7.63
C SER A 343 5.63 26.92 6.35
N CYS A 344 5.33 27.81 5.40
CA CYS A 344 4.61 27.45 4.18
C CYS A 344 5.33 26.36 3.37
N ALA A 345 6.65 26.51 3.18
CA ALA A 345 7.43 25.55 2.41
C ALA A 345 7.52 24.17 3.11
N LEU A 346 7.63 24.16 4.44
CA LEU A 346 7.70 22.92 5.22
C LEU A 346 6.35 22.20 5.25
N LYS A 347 5.26 22.94 5.53
CA LYS A 347 3.89 22.39 5.61
C LYS A 347 3.41 21.82 4.27
N LEU A 348 3.94 22.30 3.14
CA LEU A 348 3.55 21.82 1.82
C LEU A 348 4.48 20.71 1.31
N SER A 349 5.79 20.88 1.39
CA SER A 349 6.75 19.98 0.73
C SER A 349 6.87 18.60 1.39
N MET A 350 6.66 18.50 2.72
CA MET A 350 6.79 17.24 3.43
C MET A 350 5.61 16.28 3.19
N PRO A 351 4.34 16.69 3.36
CA PRO A 351 3.21 15.83 3.01
C PRO A 351 3.26 15.37 1.55
N LEU A 352 3.66 16.25 0.63
CA LEU A 352 3.79 15.90 -0.79
C LEU A 352 4.88 14.86 -1.05
N ALA A 353 5.99 14.90 -0.32
CA ALA A 353 7.04 13.88 -0.41
C ALA A 353 6.52 12.53 0.08
N VAL A 354 5.78 12.50 1.20
CA VAL A 354 5.18 11.30 1.76
C VAL A 354 4.12 10.71 0.81
N LEU A 355 3.19 11.54 0.31
CA LEU A 355 2.19 11.08 -0.66
C LEU A 355 2.83 10.56 -1.96
N SER A 356 3.93 11.19 -2.41
CA SER A 356 4.70 10.70 -3.57
C SER A 356 5.35 9.35 -3.30
N ALA A 357 5.88 9.14 -2.09
CA ALA A 357 6.45 7.86 -1.68
C ALA A 357 5.38 6.75 -1.62
N ILE A 358 4.22 7.03 -1.02
CA ILE A 358 3.10 6.07 -0.96
C ILE A 358 2.62 5.73 -2.38
N ARG A 359 2.50 6.73 -3.27
CA ARG A 359 2.16 6.50 -4.69
C ARG A 359 3.21 5.62 -5.38
N GLU A 360 4.50 5.91 -5.18
CA GLU A 360 5.58 5.13 -5.79
C GLU A 360 5.62 3.70 -5.25
N ALA A 361 5.42 3.50 -3.93
CA ALA A 361 5.27 2.18 -3.33
C ALA A 361 4.16 1.36 -4.01
N SER A 362 3.01 2.00 -4.31
CA SER A 362 1.90 1.32 -4.97
C SER A 362 2.23 0.83 -6.39
N THR A 363 3.24 1.39 -7.08
CA THR A 363 3.70 0.88 -8.39
C THR A 363 4.49 -0.43 -8.28
N TYR A 364 4.98 -0.75 -7.08
CA TYR A 364 5.63 -2.01 -6.73
C TYR A 364 4.67 -2.96 -5.98
N GLU A 365 3.36 -2.75 -6.10
CA GLU A 365 2.32 -3.53 -5.40
C GLU A 365 2.45 -3.47 -3.87
N ILE A 366 3.06 -2.42 -3.34
CA ILE A 366 3.21 -2.16 -1.91
C ILE A 366 2.17 -1.12 -1.48
N THR A 367 1.28 -1.51 -0.58
CA THR A 367 0.29 -0.60 0.01
C THR A 367 0.73 -0.19 1.42
N VAL A 368 0.89 1.11 1.65
CA VAL A 368 1.30 1.69 2.94
C VAL A 368 0.16 2.49 3.53
N LYS A 369 -0.24 2.21 4.76
CA LYS A 369 -1.38 2.87 5.42
C LYS A 369 -1.11 4.28 5.94
N GLY A 370 0.15 4.73 5.96
CA GLY A 370 0.47 6.10 6.37
C GLY A 370 1.96 6.42 6.43
N GLY A 371 2.28 7.71 6.38
CA GLY A 371 3.65 8.23 6.35
C GLY A 371 4.47 7.83 7.58
N LYS A 372 3.84 7.66 8.75
CA LYS A 372 4.53 7.22 9.97
C LYS A 372 5.19 5.85 9.82
N TYR A 373 4.65 4.97 8.97
CA TYR A 373 5.19 3.64 8.74
C TYR A 373 6.41 3.66 7.82
N LEU A 374 6.44 4.58 6.84
CA LEU A 374 7.65 4.83 6.03
C LEU A 374 8.79 5.40 6.89
N GLU A 375 8.48 6.32 7.82
CA GLU A 375 9.46 6.82 8.78
C GLU A 375 9.98 5.68 9.69
N ALA A 376 9.08 4.90 10.29
CA ALA A 376 9.45 3.77 11.14
C ALA A 376 10.25 2.72 10.37
N MET A 377 9.89 2.45 9.10
CA MET A 377 10.64 1.56 8.20
C MET A 377 12.06 2.07 7.95
N ALA A 378 12.24 3.38 7.74
CA ALA A 378 13.57 3.98 7.57
C ALA A 378 14.42 3.88 8.84
N ASP A 379 13.81 4.11 10.01
CA ASP A 379 14.50 4.10 11.31
C ASP A 379 14.71 2.68 11.88
N ALA A 380 14.08 1.66 11.28
CA ALA A 380 14.13 0.30 11.77
C ALA A 380 15.54 -0.29 11.70
N THR A 381 15.95 -0.94 12.79
CA THR A 381 17.24 -1.59 12.95
C THR A 381 17.13 -3.11 13.11
N THR A 382 15.95 -3.58 13.51
CA THR A 382 15.64 -5.01 13.70
C THR A 382 14.50 -5.42 12.79
N ILE A 383 14.63 -6.56 12.13
CA ILE A 383 13.57 -7.17 11.32
C ILE A 383 13.36 -8.61 11.76
N VAL A 384 12.10 -8.97 11.95
CA VAL A 384 11.67 -10.31 12.36
C VAL A 384 10.86 -10.92 11.23
N PHE A 385 11.28 -12.05 10.74
CA PHE A 385 10.57 -12.83 9.74
C PHE A 385 9.86 -14.01 10.37
N ASP A 386 8.58 -14.20 10.06
CA ASP A 386 8.02 -15.54 10.15
C ASP A 386 8.65 -16.44 9.06
N LYS A 387 8.74 -17.74 9.32
CA LYS A 387 9.26 -18.67 8.31
C LYS A 387 8.20 -18.97 7.25
N THR A 388 7.06 -19.49 7.68
CA THR A 388 6.06 -20.12 6.80
C THR A 388 5.29 -19.06 6.03
N GLY A 389 5.24 -19.18 4.68
CA GLY A 389 4.56 -18.20 3.83
C GLY A 389 5.29 -16.87 3.66
N THR A 390 6.38 -16.65 4.40
CA THR A 390 7.21 -15.45 4.33
C THR A 390 8.57 -15.76 3.72
N LEU A 391 9.43 -16.49 4.42
CA LEU A 391 10.72 -16.97 3.87
C LEU A 391 10.54 -18.21 2.97
N THR A 392 9.40 -18.89 3.10
CA THR A 392 8.96 -20.00 2.26
C THR A 392 7.77 -19.59 1.40
N LYS A 393 7.44 -20.42 0.40
CA LYS A 393 6.30 -20.15 -0.51
C LYS A 393 4.94 -20.59 0.04
N ALA A 394 4.89 -21.19 1.26
CA ALA A 394 3.71 -21.87 1.80
C ALA A 394 3.06 -22.86 0.79
N GLN A 395 3.88 -23.44 -0.06
CA GLN A 395 3.49 -24.44 -1.05
C GLN A 395 4.29 -25.72 -0.81
N PRO A 396 3.92 -26.49 0.22
CA PRO A 396 4.63 -27.72 0.54
C PRO A 396 4.67 -28.64 -0.68
N THR A 397 5.80 -29.33 -0.82
CA THR A 397 6.07 -30.29 -1.89
C THR A 397 6.53 -31.60 -1.29
N VAL A 398 6.27 -32.72 -1.98
CA VAL A 398 6.78 -34.02 -1.57
C VAL A 398 8.24 -34.12 -1.97
N ALA A 399 9.13 -34.19 -0.98
CA ALA A 399 10.57 -34.35 -1.19
C ALA A 399 10.93 -35.82 -1.46
N ASP A 400 10.34 -36.76 -0.70
CA ASP A 400 10.59 -38.19 -0.87
C ASP A 400 9.42 -39.04 -0.36
N VAL A 401 9.32 -40.27 -0.85
CA VAL A 401 8.37 -41.28 -0.40
C VAL A 401 9.13 -42.57 -0.04
N ILE A 402 9.30 -42.83 1.23
CA ILE A 402 10.08 -43.95 1.74
C ILE A 402 9.16 -45.15 2.04
N SER A 403 9.34 -46.25 1.28
CA SER A 403 8.54 -47.47 1.42
C SER A 403 9.03 -48.35 2.54
N PHE A 404 8.11 -48.83 3.39
CA PHE A 404 8.34 -49.77 4.49
C PHE A 404 7.81 -51.17 4.22
N ASN A 405 6.81 -51.32 3.34
CA ASN A 405 6.17 -52.61 3.05
C ASN A 405 6.69 -53.30 1.76
N GLY A 406 7.69 -52.65 1.09
CA GLY A 406 8.27 -53.18 -0.16
C GLY A 406 7.48 -52.88 -1.44
N GLN A 407 6.34 -52.17 -1.37
CA GLN A 407 5.65 -51.68 -2.56
C GLN A 407 6.44 -50.50 -3.17
N PRO A 408 6.31 -50.28 -4.50
CA PRO A 408 6.93 -49.11 -5.14
C PRO A 408 6.44 -47.80 -4.51
N ALA A 409 7.35 -46.82 -4.35
CA ALA A 409 7.02 -45.50 -3.78
C ALA A 409 5.92 -44.77 -4.57
N GLU A 410 5.92 -44.94 -5.90
CA GLU A 410 4.90 -44.35 -6.76
C GLU A 410 3.50 -44.91 -6.51
N GLU A 411 3.39 -46.22 -6.24
CA GLU A 411 2.11 -46.85 -5.90
C GLU A 411 1.58 -46.38 -4.55
N LEU A 412 2.46 -46.24 -3.56
CA LEU A 412 2.12 -45.71 -2.24
C LEU A 412 1.71 -44.22 -2.32
N LEU A 413 2.40 -43.44 -3.15
CA LEU A 413 2.05 -42.05 -3.41
C LEU A 413 0.69 -41.92 -4.13
N ARG A 414 0.41 -42.80 -5.11
CA ARG A 414 -0.88 -42.88 -5.81
C ARG A 414 -2.04 -43.15 -4.85
N ILE A 415 -1.86 -44.12 -3.94
CA ILE A 415 -2.84 -44.43 -2.91
C ILE A 415 -3.06 -43.26 -1.96
N ALA A 416 -1.96 -42.63 -1.52
CA ALA A 416 -2.04 -41.47 -0.64
C ALA A 416 -2.76 -40.28 -1.32
N ALA A 417 -2.46 -40.01 -2.61
CA ALA A 417 -3.10 -38.93 -3.37
C ALA A 417 -4.61 -39.18 -3.52
N CYS A 418 -5.02 -40.43 -3.82
CA CYS A 418 -6.43 -40.82 -3.95
C CYS A 418 -7.21 -40.53 -2.66
N LEU A 419 -6.64 -40.74 -1.50
CA LEU A 419 -7.28 -40.50 -0.21
C LEU A 419 -7.26 -39.04 0.20
N GLU A 420 -6.16 -38.32 -0.11
CA GLU A 420 -5.94 -36.92 0.26
C GLU A 420 -6.68 -35.92 -0.68
N GLU A 421 -7.10 -36.34 -1.87
CA GLU A 421 -7.78 -35.48 -2.86
C GLU A 421 -9.03 -34.81 -2.31
N HIS A 422 -9.71 -35.46 -1.37
CA HIS A 422 -10.95 -34.95 -0.78
C HIS A 422 -10.73 -33.93 0.35
N PHE A 423 -9.47 -33.64 0.72
CA PHE A 423 -9.14 -32.77 1.85
C PHE A 423 -8.28 -31.57 1.42
N PRO A 424 -8.75 -30.35 1.64
CA PRO A 424 -8.11 -29.15 1.09
C PRO A 424 -6.93 -28.59 1.91
N HIS A 425 -6.32 -29.38 2.82
CA HIS A 425 -5.17 -28.87 3.58
C HIS A 425 -3.86 -28.90 2.77
N SER A 426 -2.87 -28.11 3.17
CA SER A 426 -1.65 -27.85 2.40
C SER A 426 -0.82 -29.10 2.10
N MET A 427 -0.68 -30.02 3.07
CA MET A 427 0.06 -31.28 2.88
C MET A 427 -0.66 -32.21 1.91
N ALA A 428 -2.00 -32.34 1.99
CA ALA A 428 -2.81 -33.11 1.06
C ALA A 428 -2.62 -32.62 -0.37
N LYS A 429 -2.69 -31.29 -0.57
CA LYS A 429 -2.42 -30.65 -1.87
C LYS A 429 -1.02 -30.94 -2.41
N ALA A 430 -0.02 -31.08 -1.54
CA ALA A 430 1.33 -31.45 -1.93
C ALA A 430 1.39 -32.87 -2.47
N VAL A 431 0.77 -33.82 -1.78
CA VAL A 431 0.70 -35.25 -2.18
C VAL A 431 -0.03 -35.39 -3.50
N VAL A 432 -1.19 -34.75 -3.66
CA VAL A 432 -2.01 -34.81 -4.90
C VAL A 432 -1.24 -34.17 -6.08
N ARG A 433 -0.61 -33.01 -5.87
CA ARG A 433 0.19 -32.36 -6.93
C ARG A 433 1.38 -33.21 -7.38
N GLU A 434 2.08 -33.84 -6.45
CA GLU A 434 3.21 -34.67 -6.81
C GLU A 434 2.78 -35.94 -7.57
N ALA A 435 1.65 -36.55 -7.20
CA ALA A 435 1.05 -37.65 -7.93
C ALA A 435 0.66 -37.21 -9.36
N ALA A 436 0.04 -36.04 -9.51
CA ALA A 436 -0.32 -35.48 -10.82
C ALA A 436 0.93 -35.17 -11.66
N ARG A 437 2.00 -34.62 -11.06
CA ARG A 437 3.28 -34.34 -11.72
C ARG A 437 3.95 -35.61 -12.28
N LYS A 438 3.77 -36.73 -11.57
CA LYS A 438 4.26 -38.04 -12.00
C LYS A 438 3.28 -38.79 -12.91
N GLU A 439 2.20 -38.14 -13.33
CA GLU A 439 1.14 -38.73 -14.17
C GLU A 439 0.53 -40.02 -13.59
N LEU A 440 0.47 -40.12 -12.24
CA LEU A 440 -0.10 -41.25 -11.54
C LEU A 440 -1.64 -41.13 -11.56
N VAL A 441 -2.25 -41.70 -12.57
CA VAL A 441 -3.73 -41.76 -12.69
C VAL A 441 -4.26 -42.72 -11.64
N HIS A 442 -5.29 -42.30 -10.92
CA HIS A 442 -6.04 -43.15 -10.02
C HIS A 442 -7.55 -43.15 -10.36
N GLU A 443 -8.19 -44.29 -10.25
CA GLU A 443 -9.65 -44.40 -10.22
C GLU A 443 -10.05 -44.34 -8.74
N GLU A 444 -11.27 -43.81 -8.44
CA GLU A 444 -11.82 -43.84 -7.08
C GLU A 444 -12.07 -45.31 -6.66
N LEU A 445 -11.13 -45.92 -5.98
CA LEU A 445 -11.15 -47.30 -5.56
C LEU A 445 -11.50 -47.47 -4.07
N HIS A 446 -11.66 -46.36 -3.33
CA HIS A 446 -11.89 -46.37 -1.89
C HIS A 446 -13.38 -46.26 -1.52
N THR A 447 -13.71 -46.76 -0.31
CA THR A 447 -14.97 -46.49 0.34
C THR A 447 -14.97 -45.08 0.93
N LYS A 448 -16.00 -44.70 1.67
CA LYS A 448 -16.09 -43.38 2.32
C LYS A 448 -14.81 -43.07 3.10
N VAL A 449 -14.17 -41.94 2.80
CA VAL A 449 -13.01 -41.43 3.57
C VAL A 449 -13.52 -40.71 4.81
N GLU A 450 -13.01 -41.07 5.98
CA GLU A 450 -13.32 -40.41 7.25
C GLU A 450 -12.18 -39.51 7.66
N TYR A 451 -12.48 -38.23 7.86
CA TYR A 451 -11.56 -37.25 8.37
C TYR A 451 -11.61 -37.17 9.89
N ILE A 452 -10.48 -37.34 10.52
CA ILE A 452 -10.32 -37.19 11.97
C ILE A 452 -9.62 -35.87 12.23
N VAL A 453 -10.39 -34.88 12.71
CA VAL A 453 -9.92 -33.49 12.91
C VAL A 453 -8.61 -33.46 13.69
N ALA A 454 -7.62 -32.73 13.16
CA ALA A 454 -6.28 -32.54 13.69
C ALA A 454 -5.38 -33.79 13.77
N HIS A 455 -5.82 -34.96 13.27
CA HIS A 455 -5.08 -36.22 13.39
C HIS A 455 -4.70 -36.81 12.03
N GLY A 456 -5.65 -36.98 11.11
CA GLY A 456 -5.42 -37.60 9.81
C GLY A 456 -6.69 -38.11 9.15
N ILE A 457 -6.51 -39.02 8.22
CA ILE A 457 -7.60 -39.64 7.44
C ILE A 457 -7.57 -41.16 7.58
N SER A 458 -8.75 -41.78 7.53
CA SER A 458 -8.92 -43.21 7.54
C SER A 458 -9.89 -43.62 6.42
N SER A 459 -9.56 -44.69 5.72
CA SER A 459 -10.43 -45.27 4.68
C SER A 459 -10.19 -46.76 4.53
N THR A 460 -11.00 -47.43 3.68
CA THR A 460 -10.81 -48.85 3.33
C THR A 460 -10.62 -48.96 1.84
N LEU A 461 -9.54 -49.60 1.40
CA LEU A 461 -9.24 -49.88 0.01
C LEU A 461 -9.03 -51.40 -0.12
N ASP A 462 -9.75 -52.04 -1.03
CA ASP A 462 -9.73 -53.49 -1.25
C ASP A 462 -9.88 -54.32 0.05
N GLY A 463 -10.73 -53.85 0.97
CA GLY A 463 -10.98 -54.51 2.26
C GLY A 463 -9.88 -54.29 3.31
N LYS A 464 -8.85 -53.53 3.01
CA LYS A 464 -7.73 -53.16 3.95
C LYS A 464 -7.97 -51.78 4.51
N LYS A 465 -7.79 -51.63 5.81
CA LYS A 465 -7.81 -50.29 6.46
C LYS A 465 -6.55 -49.53 6.12
N ILE A 466 -6.72 -48.34 5.58
CA ILE A 466 -5.60 -47.40 5.31
C ILE A 466 -5.79 -46.14 6.15
N ILE A 467 -4.73 -45.73 6.82
CA ILE A 467 -4.69 -44.51 7.59
C ILE A 467 -3.50 -43.66 7.13
N ILE A 468 -3.72 -42.37 7.07
CA ILE A 468 -2.65 -41.38 6.76
C ILE A 468 -2.76 -40.24 7.76
N GLY A 469 -1.63 -39.83 8.36
CA GLY A 469 -1.65 -38.73 9.32
C GLY A 469 -0.33 -38.51 10.06
N SER A 470 -0.44 -37.81 11.19
CA SER A 470 0.69 -37.49 12.06
C SER A 470 1.26 -38.73 12.75
N TYR A 471 2.46 -38.60 13.35
CA TYR A 471 3.05 -39.68 14.17
C TYR A 471 2.11 -40.13 15.29
N HIS A 472 1.55 -39.16 16.02
CA HIS A 472 0.61 -39.42 17.11
C HIS A 472 -0.58 -40.25 16.62
N PHE A 473 -1.22 -39.83 15.54
CA PHE A 473 -2.39 -40.54 14.98
C PHE A 473 -2.06 -41.96 14.56
N VAL A 474 -0.97 -42.17 13.82
CA VAL A 474 -0.66 -43.49 13.26
C VAL A 474 -0.12 -44.47 14.32
N PHE A 475 0.74 -44.00 15.25
CA PHE A 475 1.44 -44.89 16.20
C PHE A 475 0.84 -44.91 17.62
N GLU A 476 0.23 -43.81 18.06
CA GLU A 476 -0.32 -43.74 19.42
C GLU A 476 -1.83 -44.02 19.42
N ASP A 477 -2.61 -43.41 18.54
CA ASP A 477 -4.04 -43.63 18.49
C ASP A 477 -4.40 -44.96 17.79
N GLU A 478 -3.87 -45.19 16.59
CA GLU A 478 -4.17 -46.37 15.75
C GLU A 478 -3.20 -47.52 15.96
N GLN A 479 -2.15 -47.35 16.79
CA GLN A 479 -1.22 -48.38 17.23
C GLN A 479 -0.56 -49.16 16.08
N ALA A 480 -0.29 -48.51 14.96
CA ALA A 480 0.37 -49.16 13.83
C ALA A 480 1.81 -49.57 14.18
N GLN A 481 2.23 -50.70 13.60
CA GLN A 481 3.54 -51.29 13.91
C GLN A 481 4.51 -51.06 12.73
N ILE A 482 5.80 -50.84 13.06
CA ILE A 482 6.88 -50.83 12.08
C ILE A 482 7.15 -52.27 11.64
N PRO A 483 7.17 -52.58 10.32
CA PRO A 483 7.46 -53.94 9.83
C PRO A 483 8.80 -54.50 10.36
N GLU A 484 8.83 -55.79 10.62
CA GLU A 484 10.03 -56.46 11.11
C GLU A 484 11.25 -56.19 10.20
N GLY A 485 12.38 -55.85 10.78
CA GLY A 485 13.63 -55.56 10.10
C GLY A 485 13.72 -54.14 9.49
N ARG A 486 12.68 -53.32 9.61
CA ARG A 486 12.64 -51.94 9.06
C ARG A 486 12.93 -50.85 10.11
N GLN A 487 13.16 -51.22 11.39
CA GLN A 487 13.43 -50.25 12.45
C GLN A 487 14.61 -49.34 12.14
N LYS A 488 15.71 -49.89 11.61
CA LYS A 488 16.88 -49.05 11.20
C LYS A 488 16.55 -48.03 10.14
N LEU A 489 15.70 -48.36 9.20
CA LEU A 489 15.25 -47.42 8.17
C LEU A 489 14.39 -46.29 8.76
N PHE A 490 13.56 -46.64 9.75
CA PHE A 490 12.74 -45.69 10.46
C PHE A 490 13.59 -44.72 11.30
N ASP A 491 14.60 -45.20 11.99
CA ASP A 491 15.53 -44.42 12.80
C ASP A 491 16.44 -43.50 11.95
N GLN A 492 16.54 -43.78 10.64
CA GLN A 492 17.34 -43.03 9.68
C GLN A 492 16.48 -42.10 8.79
N LEU A 493 15.21 -41.94 9.12
CA LEU A 493 14.37 -41.00 8.37
C LEU A 493 14.96 -39.60 8.42
N PRO A 494 14.92 -38.85 7.26
CA PRO A 494 15.40 -37.48 7.20
C PRO A 494 14.65 -36.59 8.19
N GLU A 495 15.32 -35.95 9.11
CA GLU A 495 14.68 -35.14 10.17
C GLU A 495 14.41 -33.69 9.71
N GLU A 496 14.92 -33.29 8.57
CA GLU A 496 14.72 -31.97 7.95
C GLU A 496 13.32 -31.79 7.34
N TYR A 497 12.59 -32.89 7.11
CA TYR A 497 11.27 -32.86 6.48
C TYR A 497 10.14 -33.05 7.49
N SER A 498 9.00 -32.41 7.23
CA SER A 498 7.74 -32.78 7.83
C SER A 498 7.31 -34.17 7.32
N ARG A 499 6.80 -35.03 8.20
CA ARG A 499 6.52 -36.42 7.85
C ARG A 499 5.04 -36.71 7.95
N LEU A 500 4.50 -37.29 6.88
CA LEU A 500 3.16 -37.85 6.82
C LEU A 500 3.29 -39.37 6.80
N TYR A 501 2.72 -40.05 7.80
CA TYR A 501 2.83 -41.49 7.96
C TYR A 501 1.60 -42.16 7.35
N MET A 502 1.83 -43.22 6.57
CA MET A 502 0.77 -44.04 5.99
C MET A 502 0.91 -45.49 6.47
N ALA A 503 -0.17 -46.04 7.05
CA ALA A 503 -0.22 -47.44 7.46
C ALA A 503 -1.35 -48.16 6.76
N ILE A 504 -1.13 -49.45 6.45
CA ILE A 504 -2.10 -50.37 5.82
C ILE A 504 -2.25 -51.60 6.75
N ASP A 505 -3.47 -51.89 7.13
CA ASP A 505 -3.79 -52.98 8.08
C ASP A 505 -2.92 -53.00 9.34
N GLY A 506 -2.74 -51.80 9.95
CA GLY A 506 -2.01 -51.64 11.19
C GLY A 506 -0.48 -51.77 11.05
N LYS A 507 0.07 -51.79 9.83
CA LYS A 507 1.52 -51.78 9.60
C LYS A 507 1.93 -50.56 8.79
N LEU A 508 3.02 -49.88 9.18
CA LEU A 508 3.62 -48.78 8.45
C LEU A 508 3.94 -49.21 7.02
N ALA A 509 3.36 -48.55 6.04
CA ALA A 509 3.51 -48.81 4.61
C ALA A 509 4.47 -47.81 3.98
N ALA A 510 4.31 -46.52 4.29
CA ALA A 510 5.17 -45.44 3.76
C ALA A 510 5.32 -44.28 4.76
N VAL A 511 6.41 -43.56 4.58
CA VAL A 511 6.60 -42.21 5.15
C VAL A 511 6.77 -41.24 3.98
N ILE A 512 5.88 -40.28 3.85
CA ILE A 512 5.93 -39.24 2.85
C ILE A 512 6.61 -38.04 3.49
N CYS A 513 7.78 -37.68 2.99
CA CYS A 513 8.57 -36.55 3.43
C CYS A 513 8.10 -35.29 2.68
N ILE A 514 7.70 -34.27 3.41
CA ILE A 514 7.16 -33.02 2.85
C ILE A 514 8.05 -31.88 3.29
N GLU A 515 8.46 -31.08 2.34
CA GLU A 515 9.21 -29.85 2.57
C GLU A 515 8.38 -28.61 2.16
N ASP A 516 8.61 -27.49 2.83
CA ASP A 516 8.12 -26.18 2.41
C ASP A 516 9.33 -25.41 1.86
N PRO A 517 9.45 -25.31 0.51
CA PRO A 517 10.65 -24.80 -0.12
C PRO A 517 10.88 -23.32 0.21
N LEU A 518 12.13 -23.01 0.56
CA LEU A 518 12.57 -21.63 0.72
C LEU A 518 12.40 -20.84 -0.56
N ARG A 519 12.12 -19.56 -0.42
CA ARG A 519 12.18 -18.61 -1.53
C ARG A 519 13.64 -18.46 -1.98
N GLU A 520 13.88 -18.58 -3.27
CA GLU A 520 15.25 -18.51 -3.83
C GLU A 520 15.90 -17.15 -3.56
N GLU A 521 15.09 -16.09 -3.51
CA GLU A 521 15.51 -14.72 -3.27
C GLU A 521 15.82 -14.41 -1.79
N ALA A 522 15.37 -15.22 -0.83
CA ALA A 522 15.45 -14.89 0.61
C ALA A 522 16.88 -14.55 1.10
N PRO A 523 17.95 -15.31 0.75
CA PRO A 523 19.31 -14.97 1.18
C PRO A 523 19.81 -13.63 0.61
N GLU A 524 19.42 -13.31 -0.64
CA GLU A 524 19.81 -12.06 -1.28
C GLU A 524 19.11 -10.87 -0.65
N VAL A 525 17.80 -10.99 -0.40
CA VAL A 525 17.00 -9.95 0.24
C VAL A 525 17.52 -9.63 1.65
N ILE A 526 17.88 -10.65 2.43
CA ILE A 526 18.47 -10.42 3.76
C ILE A 526 19.80 -9.67 3.67
N ARG A 527 20.65 -9.99 2.70
CA ARG A 527 21.89 -9.24 2.46
C ARG A 527 21.61 -7.78 2.08
N GLN A 528 20.63 -7.54 1.21
CA GLN A 528 20.22 -6.18 0.82
C GLN A 528 19.66 -5.39 2.00
N LEU A 529 18.79 -5.98 2.82
CA LEU A 529 18.25 -5.34 4.03
C LEU A 529 19.36 -4.94 5.00
N LYS A 530 20.36 -5.81 5.22
CA LYS A 530 21.53 -5.47 6.03
C LYS A 530 22.32 -4.30 5.45
N SER A 531 22.48 -4.23 4.12
CA SER A 531 23.15 -3.11 3.46
C SER A 531 22.36 -1.79 3.57
N LEU A 532 21.03 -1.86 3.71
CA LEU A 532 20.12 -0.74 3.86
C LEU A 532 19.94 -0.26 5.31
N GLY A 533 20.70 -0.82 6.26
CA GLY A 533 20.75 -0.36 7.66
C GLY A 533 19.99 -1.24 8.66
N ILE A 534 19.56 -2.43 8.28
CA ILE A 534 19.08 -3.43 9.26
C ILE A 534 20.30 -4.08 9.93
N HIS A 535 20.37 -4.00 11.24
CA HIS A 535 21.50 -4.52 12.02
C HIS A 535 21.24 -5.93 12.54
N LYS A 536 19.98 -6.29 12.76
CA LYS A 536 19.58 -7.57 13.33
C LYS A 536 18.43 -8.16 12.52
N VAL A 537 18.65 -9.37 11.99
CA VAL A 537 17.63 -10.15 11.26
C VAL A 537 17.32 -11.40 12.07
N VAL A 538 16.07 -11.58 12.43
CA VAL A 538 15.59 -12.68 13.27
C VAL A 538 14.59 -13.51 12.48
N MET A 539 14.68 -14.83 12.60
CA MET A 539 13.66 -15.75 12.09
C MET A 539 12.92 -16.41 13.26
N MET A 540 11.59 -16.47 13.16
CA MET A 540 10.75 -17.18 14.11
C MET A 540 9.91 -18.25 13.42
N THR A 541 9.82 -19.44 14.03
CA THR A 541 9.08 -20.57 13.47
C THR A 541 8.53 -21.47 14.57
N GLY A 542 7.40 -22.13 14.29
CA GLY A 542 6.88 -23.23 15.11
C GLY A 542 7.58 -24.58 14.90
N ASP A 543 8.53 -24.66 13.94
CA ASP A 543 9.27 -25.89 13.67
C ASP A 543 10.26 -26.24 14.78
N SER A 544 10.73 -27.47 14.75
CA SER A 544 11.80 -27.96 15.67
C SER A 544 13.10 -27.17 15.44
N ASP A 545 13.92 -27.10 16.52
CA ASP A 545 15.19 -26.37 16.51
C ASP A 545 16.13 -26.78 15.37
N ARG A 546 16.14 -28.07 15.04
CA ARG A 546 16.99 -28.60 13.98
C ARG A 546 16.62 -28.07 12.61
N ILE A 547 15.33 -28.04 12.27
CA ILE A 547 14.82 -27.51 11.02
C ILE A 547 15.09 -26.00 10.96
N ALA A 548 14.77 -25.30 12.05
CA ALA A 548 14.97 -23.86 12.15
C ALA A 548 16.46 -23.48 11.98
N GLY A 549 17.39 -24.22 12.61
CA GLY A 549 18.82 -23.96 12.47
C GLY A 549 19.37 -24.18 11.07
N ALA A 550 18.92 -25.23 10.37
CA ALA A 550 19.31 -25.50 8.98
C ALA A 550 18.86 -24.36 8.04
N ILE A 551 17.62 -23.91 8.18
CA ILE A 551 17.06 -22.82 7.40
C ILE A 551 17.76 -21.50 7.72
N ALA A 552 17.95 -21.18 9.01
CA ALA A 552 18.63 -19.98 9.45
C ALA A 552 20.04 -19.86 8.87
N GLY A 553 20.79 -20.96 8.84
CA GLY A 553 22.12 -21.03 8.22
C GLY A 553 22.10 -20.80 6.72
N THR A 554 21.07 -21.30 6.03
CA THR A 554 20.93 -21.13 4.56
C THR A 554 20.56 -19.70 4.20
N VAL A 555 19.63 -19.09 4.97
CA VAL A 555 19.09 -17.76 4.65
C VAL A 555 20.02 -16.64 5.14
N GLY A 556 20.83 -16.90 6.18
CA GLY A 556 21.82 -15.96 6.72
C GLY A 556 21.22 -14.95 7.69
N VAL A 557 20.22 -15.35 8.49
CA VAL A 557 19.70 -14.57 9.63
C VAL A 557 20.71 -14.54 10.78
N ASP A 558 20.60 -13.55 11.67
CA ASP A 558 21.52 -13.37 12.80
C ASP A 558 21.10 -14.21 14.00
N GLU A 559 19.80 -14.35 14.21
CA GLU A 559 19.21 -15.15 15.28
C GLU A 559 17.99 -15.91 14.75
N TYR A 560 17.67 -17.05 15.36
CA TYR A 560 16.43 -17.77 15.11
C TYR A 560 15.83 -18.30 16.41
N TYR A 561 14.52 -18.46 16.40
CA TYR A 561 13.74 -19.03 17.49
C TYR A 561 12.83 -20.12 16.93
N SER A 562 12.94 -21.32 17.48
CA SER A 562 12.19 -22.52 17.14
C SER A 562 11.06 -22.76 18.12
N GLU A 563 10.08 -23.57 17.73
CA GLU A 563 8.94 -23.99 18.59
C GLU A 563 8.17 -22.80 19.20
N VAL A 564 8.10 -21.66 18.47
CA VAL A 564 7.53 -20.41 18.95
C VAL A 564 6.03 -20.37 18.73
N LEU A 565 5.30 -20.05 19.78
CA LEU A 565 3.84 -19.79 19.68
C LEU A 565 3.58 -18.35 19.20
N PRO A 566 2.39 -18.07 18.63
CA PRO A 566 2.03 -16.72 18.18
C PRO A 566 2.21 -15.62 19.24
N GLU A 567 1.89 -15.93 20.50
CA GLU A 567 2.03 -15.03 21.64
C GLU A 567 3.49 -14.71 21.97
N ASP A 568 4.39 -15.68 21.78
CA ASP A 568 5.81 -15.49 22.04
C ASP A 568 6.45 -14.56 21.01
N LYS A 569 5.98 -14.61 19.75
CA LYS A 569 6.40 -13.67 18.70
C LYS A 569 6.09 -12.22 19.09
N ALA A 570 4.86 -11.96 19.55
CA ALA A 570 4.46 -10.63 20.01
C ALA A 570 5.29 -10.17 21.20
N ARG A 571 5.52 -11.06 22.18
CA ARG A 571 6.34 -10.77 23.36
C ARG A 571 7.78 -10.43 23.00
N PHE A 572 8.39 -11.14 22.06
CA PHE A 572 9.72 -10.82 21.56
C PHE A 572 9.77 -9.41 20.92
N VAL A 573 8.82 -9.10 20.06
CA VAL A 573 8.73 -7.79 19.43
C VAL A 573 8.62 -6.68 20.48
N GLU A 574 7.81 -6.86 21.52
CA GLU A 574 7.66 -5.90 22.61
C GLU A 574 8.96 -5.75 23.41
N GLN A 575 9.70 -6.84 23.67
CA GLN A 575 11.00 -6.80 24.35
C GLN A 575 12.05 -6.03 23.56
N GLU A 576 12.16 -6.23 22.25
CA GLU A 576 13.07 -5.49 21.39
C GLU A 576 12.71 -3.98 21.37
N LYS A 577 11.42 -3.64 21.34
CA LYS A 577 10.95 -2.24 21.42
C LYS A 577 11.28 -1.62 22.78
N GLN A 578 11.12 -2.35 23.90
CA GLN A 578 11.50 -1.89 25.23
C GLN A 578 13.02 -1.68 25.36
N ALA A 579 13.82 -2.44 24.62
CA ALA A 579 15.26 -2.23 24.51
C ALA A 579 15.65 -1.00 23.66
N GLY A 580 14.66 -0.33 23.07
CA GLY A 580 14.86 0.89 22.27
C GLY A 580 15.08 0.64 20.78
N HIS A 581 14.92 -0.59 20.30
CA HIS A 581 15.01 -0.93 18.89
C HIS A 581 13.71 -0.60 18.16
N LYS A 582 13.81 -0.19 16.90
CA LYS A 582 12.68 -0.11 15.99
C LYS A 582 12.55 -1.41 15.22
N VAL A 583 11.39 -2.05 15.34
CA VAL A 583 11.15 -3.41 14.89
C VAL A 583 10.17 -3.46 13.74
N ILE A 584 10.58 -4.14 12.66
CA ILE A 584 9.71 -4.59 11.57
C ILE A 584 9.35 -6.05 11.83
N MET A 585 8.07 -6.39 11.78
CA MET A 585 7.59 -7.79 11.77
C MET A 585 7.01 -8.11 10.40
N ILE A 586 7.41 -9.24 9.83
CA ILE A 586 6.91 -9.73 8.54
C ILE A 586 6.30 -11.10 8.72
N GLY A 587 5.06 -11.25 8.28
CA GLY A 587 4.31 -12.50 8.35
C GLY A 587 3.28 -12.62 7.23
N ASP A 588 2.71 -13.81 7.06
CA ASP A 588 1.74 -14.11 6.00
C ASP A 588 0.30 -14.17 6.51
N GLY A 589 0.09 -14.31 7.82
CA GLY A 589 -1.13 -14.86 8.30
C GLY A 589 -1.76 -14.38 9.57
N ILE A 590 -2.82 -15.07 9.86
CA ILE A 590 -3.69 -14.90 11.03
C ILE A 590 -2.87 -15.11 12.32
N ASN A 591 -1.96 -16.08 12.30
CA ASN A 591 -1.14 -16.45 13.46
C ASN A 591 -0.15 -15.34 13.87
N ASP A 592 0.25 -14.48 12.94
CA ASP A 592 1.22 -13.42 13.20
C ASP A 592 0.56 -12.08 13.57
N SER A 593 -0.76 -12.01 13.54
CA SER A 593 -1.53 -10.79 13.80
C SER A 593 -1.15 -10.07 15.10
N PRO A 594 -0.94 -10.76 16.23
CA PRO A 594 -0.49 -10.11 17.46
C PRO A 594 0.89 -9.49 17.34
N ALA A 595 1.83 -10.17 16.68
CA ALA A 595 3.20 -9.71 16.47
C ALA A 595 3.27 -8.56 15.45
N LEU A 596 2.47 -8.63 14.36
CA LEU A 596 2.34 -7.55 13.38
C LEU A 596 1.83 -6.26 14.03
N SER A 597 0.81 -6.37 14.89
CA SER A 597 0.26 -5.22 15.62
C SER A 597 1.22 -4.66 16.68
N ALA A 598 2.05 -5.51 17.30
CA ALA A 598 3.00 -5.09 18.33
C ALA A 598 4.21 -4.34 17.74
N ALA A 599 4.57 -4.61 16.48
CA ALA A 599 5.73 -4.01 15.80
C ALA A 599 5.60 -2.49 15.59
N ASP A 600 6.72 -1.82 15.26
CA ASP A 600 6.68 -0.44 14.77
C ASP A 600 6.17 -0.38 13.32
N VAL A 601 6.43 -1.45 12.55
CA VAL A 601 5.87 -1.69 11.22
C VAL A 601 5.54 -3.17 11.06
N GLY A 602 4.27 -3.50 10.96
CA GLY A 602 3.78 -4.82 10.59
C GLY A 602 3.61 -4.92 9.08
N ILE A 603 4.27 -5.89 8.44
CA ILE A 603 4.23 -6.12 6.99
C ILE A 603 3.59 -7.48 6.72
N ALA A 604 2.51 -7.49 5.94
CA ALA A 604 1.91 -8.71 5.41
C ALA A 604 2.37 -8.93 3.96
N ILE A 605 2.88 -10.14 3.68
CA ILE A 605 3.31 -10.54 2.33
C ILE A 605 2.30 -11.51 1.73
N SER A 606 2.11 -11.40 0.40
CA SER A 606 1.42 -12.34 -0.45
C SER A 606 -0.11 -12.30 -0.41
N GLU A 607 -0.73 -13.13 -1.23
CA GLU A 607 -2.17 -13.43 -1.28
C GLU A 607 -2.71 -14.09 0.01
N GLY A 608 -1.90 -14.11 1.08
CA GLY A 608 -2.26 -14.57 2.41
C GLY A 608 -3.57 -13.96 2.93
N ALA A 609 -4.11 -14.55 3.96
CA ALA A 609 -5.42 -14.21 4.51
C ALA A 609 -5.67 -12.70 4.52
N GLN A 610 -6.78 -12.27 3.97
CA GLN A 610 -7.18 -10.85 3.92
C GLN A 610 -7.17 -10.18 5.31
N ILE A 611 -7.29 -10.97 6.38
CA ILE A 611 -7.13 -10.53 7.78
C ILE A 611 -5.75 -9.90 8.02
N ALA A 612 -4.67 -10.54 7.55
CA ALA A 612 -3.33 -10.00 7.73
C ALA A 612 -3.17 -8.64 7.04
N ARG A 613 -3.82 -8.46 5.88
CA ARG A 613 -3.84 -7.17 5.16
C ARG A 613 -4.56 -6.07 5.92
N GLU A 614 -5.61 -6.39 6.67
CA GLU A 614 -6.33 -5.40 7.46
C GLU A 614 -5.58 -4.99 8.72
N ILE A 615 -4.86 -5.91 9.34
CA ILE A 615 -4.11 -5.66 10.58
C ILE A 615 -2.76 -5.03 10.28
N ALA A 616 -2.06 -5.48 9.23
CA ALA A 616 -0.73 -4.97 8.88
C ALA A 616 -0.74 -3.49 8.48
N ASP A 617 0.32 -2.78 8.83
CA ASP A 617 0.56 -1.38 8.48
C ASP A 617 0.97 -1.21 7.02
N VAL A 618 1.61 -2.24 6.48
CA VAL A 618 2.04 -2.34 5.08
C VAL A 618 1.65 -3.70 4.52
N THR A 619 1.15 -3.71 3.29
CA THR A 619 0.84 -4.94 2.57
C THR A 619 1.62 -5.01 1.28
N ILE A 620 2.27 -6.13 1.02
CA ILE A 620 2.98 -6.42 -0.23
C ILE A 620 2.15 -7.42 -1.00
N GLY A 621 1.61 -7.01 -2.17
CA GLY A 621 0.76 -7.84 -3.03
C GLY A 621 1.56 -8.75 -3.96
N ALA A 622 2.81 -8.42 -4.23
CA ALA A 622 3.69 -9.21 -5.06
C ALA A 622 4.13 -10.51 -4.36
N ASP A 623 4.14 -11.62 -5.08
CA ASP A 623 4.75 -12.87 -4.59
C ASP A 623 6.28 -12.81 -4.72
N ASN A 624 6.86 -11.77 -4.13
CA ASN A 624 8.28 -11.45 -4.26
C ASN A 624 8.82 -10.76 -3.01
N LEU A 625 9.78 -11.38 -2.37
CA LEU A 625 10.39 -10.85 -1.13
C LEU A 625 11.28 -9.61 -1.38
N TYR A 626 11.75 -9.37 -2.63
CA TYR A 626 12.53 -8.17 -2.97
C TYR A 626 11.79 -6.88 -2.66
N GLU A 627 10.45 -6.88 -2.65
CA GLU A 627 9.66 -5.68 -2.39
C GLU A 627 9.80 -5.18 -0.94
N VAL A 628 10.22 -6.02 0.00
CA VAL A 628 10.61 -5.60 1.36
C VAL A 628 11.85 -4.72 1.33
N ALA A 629 12.86 -5.12 0.54
CA ALA A 629 14.08 -4.34 0.36
C ALA A 629 13.77 -3.03 -0.41
N THR A 630 12.92 -3.09 -1.44
CA THR A 630 12.43 -1.92 -2.18
C THR A 630 11.73 -0.94 -1.26
N LEU A 631 10.86 -1.40 -0.35
CA LEU A 631 10.19 -0.55 0.65
C LEU A 631 11.20 0.12 1.59
N LYS A 632 12.20 -0.60 2.06
CA LYS A 632 13.26 -0.05 2.92
C LYS A 632 14.08 1.02 2.19
N GLU A 633 14.47 0.76 0.95
CA GLU A 633 15.20 1.72 0.10
C GLU A 633 14.36 2.99 -0.16
N LEU A 634 13.08 2.81 -0.51
CA LEU A 634 12.13 3.90 -0.72
C LEU A 634 11.97 4.76 0.55
N SER A 635 11.85 4.12 1.70
CA SER A 635 11.73 4.79 3.00
C SER A 635 12.98 5.58 3.35
N ASN A 636 14.16 5.02 3.15
CA ASN A 636 15.43 5.70 3.36
C ASN A 636 15.56 6.93 2.43
N SER A 637 15.21 6.76 1.15
CA SER A 637 15.24 7.83 0.14
C SER A 637 14.24 8.95 0.44
N LEU A 638 13.07 8.62 0.99
CA LEU A 638 12.09 9.59 1.47
C LEU A 638 12.69 10.45 2.59
N MET A 639 13.31 9.82 3.58
CA MET A 639 13.90 10.53 4.73
C MET A 639 15.04 11.43 4.28
N GLU A 640 15.89 10.97 3.36
CA GLU A 640 16.94 11.80 2.77
C GLU A 640 16.36 13.02 2.05
N ARG A 641 15.30 12.83 1.24
CA ARG A 641 14.60 13.92 0.55
C ARG A 641 14.01 14.92 1.53
N ILE A 642 13.35 14.48 2.60
CA ILE A 642 12.79 15.34 3.64
C ILE A 642 13.90 16.19 4.28
N HIS A 643 15.01 15.57 4.70
CA HIS A 643 16.14 16.30 5.28
C HIS A 643 16.81 17.28 4.30
N LYS A 644 16.90 16.91 3.03
CA LYS A 644 17.44 17.79 1.97
C LYS A 644 16.53 18.98 1.71
N ASN A 645 15.21 18.75 1.64
CA ASN A 645 14.23 19.83 1.51
C ASN A 645 14.31 20.80 2.68
N TYR A 646 14.35 20.29 3.92
CA TYR A 646 14.50 21.10 5.12
C TYR A 646 15.74 22.00 5.04
N ARG A 647 16.91 21.45 4.72
CA ARG A 647 18.16 22.22 4.56
C ARG A 647 18.05 23.27 3.47
N MET A 648 17.42 22.97 2.33
CA MET A 648 17.21 23.94 1.25
C MET A 648 16.27 25.07 1.67
N ILE A 649 15.15 24.76 2.33
CA ILE A 649 14.19 25.77 2.81
C ILE A 649 14.88 26.73 3.76
N VAL A 650 15.60 26.21 4.75
CA VAL A 650 16.33 27.02 5.73
C VAL A 650 17.39 27.87 5.02
N GLY A 651 18.19 27.30 4.12
CA GLY A 651 19.24 28.02 3.40
C GLY A 651 18.71 29.14 2.51
N ILE A 652 17.71 28.87 1.69
CA ILE A 652 17.11 29.87 0.78
C ILE A 652 16.47 30.99 1.58
N ASN A 653 15.63 30.67 2.57
CA ASN A 653 14.92 31.67 3.35
C ASN A 653 15.86 32.54 4.17
N THR A 654 16.90 31.99 4.79
CA THR A 654 17.92 32.74 5.48
C THR A 654 18.68 33.68 4.52
N GLY A 655 19.02 33.20 3.32
CA GLY A 655 19.64 34.04 2.29
C GLY A 655 18.74 35.21 1.86
N LEU A 656 17.46 34.99 1.65
CA LEU A 656 16.47 36.01 1.29
C LEU A 656 16.32 37.05 2.40
N ILE A 657 16.30 36.66 3.67
CA ILE A 657 16.25 37.55 4.82
C ILE A 657 17.51 38.44 4.85
N ILE A 658 18.70 37.87 4.71
CA ILE A 658 19.95 38.58 4.71
C ILE A 658 19.98 39.64 3.59
N LEU A 659 19.63 39.25 2.36
CA LEU A 659 19.60 40.16 1.20
C LEU A 659 18.56 41.28 1.37
N GLY A 660 17.40 40.98 1.96
CA GLY A 660 16.36 41.95 2.25
C GLY A 660 16.77 42.96 3.33
N VAL A 661 17.37 42.47 4.44
CA VAL A 661 17.91 43.35 5.54
C VAL A 661 19.07 44.20 5.05
N ALA A 662 19.92 43.65 4.20
CA ALA A 662 20.99 44.43 3.55
C ALA A 662 20.41 45.51 2.60
N GLY A 663 19.18 45.41 2.17
CA GLY A 663 18.53 46.33 1.24
C GLY A 663 18.87 46.07 -0.23
N ILE A 664 19.42 44.87 -0.54
CA ILE A 664 19.80 44.47 -1.90
C ILE A 664 18.55 44.13 -2.70
N ILE A 665 17.57 43.49 -2.08
CA ILE A 665 16.30 43.14 -2.70
C ILE A 665 15.11 43.74 -1.92
N PRO A 666 14.06 44.23 -2.60
CA PRO A 666 12.86 44.74 -1.94
C PRO A 666 12.00 43.59 -1.37
N PRO A 667 11.13 43.87 -0.38
CA PRO A 667 10.26 42.86 0.25
C PRO A 667 9.39 42.07 -0.74
N THR A 668 8.87 42.71 -1.78
CA THR A 668 8.07 42.08 -2.84
C THR A 668 8.87 41.06 -3.65
N THR A 669 10.15 41.34 -3.93
CA THR A 669 11.04 40.39 -4.60
C THR A 669 11.39 39.23 -3.68
N SER A 670 11.64 39.48 -2.38
CA SER A 670 11.83 38.41 -1.39
C SER A 670 10.64 37.50 -1.34
N ALA A 671 9.41 38.03 -1.27
CA ALA A 671 8.16 37.22 -1.28
C ALA A 671 8.01 36.43 -2.57
N LEU A 672 8.29 37.01 -3.75
CA LEU A 672 8.24 36.31 -5.02
C LEU A 672 9.22 35.13 -5.08
N LEU A 673 10.48 35.37 -4.70
CA LEU A 673 11.49 34.32 -4.69
C LEU A 673 11.20 33.23 -3.66
N HIS A 674 10.69 33.60 -2.49
CA HIS A 674 10.23 32.68 -1.47
C HIS A 674 9.12 31.75 -2.01
N ASN A 675 8.04 32.30 -2.58
CA ASN A 675 6.95 31.51 -3.14
C ASN A 675 7.40 30.65 -4.32
N THR A 676 8.30 31.17 -5.17
CA THR A 676 8.86 30.40 -6.28
C THR A 676 9.72 29.21 -5.77
N SER A 677 10.52 29.43 -4.74
CA SER A 677 11.34 28.37 -4.13
C SER A 677 10.45 27.30 -3.45
N THR A 678 9.40 27.73 -2.76
CA THR A 678 8.42 26.82 -2.14
C THR A 678 7.76 25.92 -3.19
N LEU A 679 7.28 26.53 -4.29
CA LEU A 679 6.68 25.78 -5.39
C LEU A 679 7.67 24.81 -6.06
N TRP A 680 8.92 25.27 -6.27
CA TRP A 680 9.97 24.43 -6.86
C TRP A 680 10.32 23.23 -5.98
N ILE A 681 10.49 23.42 -4.67
CA ILE A 681 10.76 22.34 -3.71
C ILE A 681 9.58 21.38 -3.65
N SER A 682 8.34 21.88 -3.60
CA SER A 682 7.12 21.09 -3.58
C SER A 682 6.97 20.25 -4.84
N THR A 683 7.18 20.84 -6.02
CA THR A 683 7.13 20.10 -7.30
C THR A 683 8.22 19.04 -7.39
N LYS A 684 9.42 19.33 -6.85
CA LYS A 684 10.50 18.35 -6.78
C LYS A 684 10.15 17.19 -5.83
N SER A 685 9.43 17.47 -4.75
CA SER A 685 8.97 16.48 -3.78
C SER A 685 7.97 15.47 -4.37
N MET A 686 7.26 15.84 -5.44
CA MET A 686 6.32 14.96 -6.15
C MET A 686 6.98 13.98 -7.14
N LYS A 687 8.28 14.09 -7.39
CA LYS A 687 9.00 13.17 -8.27
C LYS A 687 9.29 11.86 -7.56
N ASN A 688 9.43 10.79 -8.34
CA ASN A 688 9.83 9.50 -7.83
C ASN A 688 11.12 9.56 -7.00
N LEU A 689 11.23 8.68 -6.04
CA LEU A 689 12.35 8.59 -5.10
C LEU A 689 13.44 7.67 -5.62
N LEU A 690 13.02 6.57 -6.24
CA LEU A 690 13.91 5.58 -6.84
C LEU A 690 14.08 5.88 -8.33
N ASP A 691 15.32 5.95 -8.81
CA ASP A 691 15.65 6.13 -10.24
C ASP A 691 15.62 4.79 -11.00
N ARG A 692 14.65 3.94 -10.71
CA ARG A 692 14.44 2.71 -11.49
C ARG A 692 13.58 3.07 -12.70
N GLU A 693 14.10 2.85 -13.91
CA GLU A 693 13.28 2.85 -15.12
C GLU A 693 12.26 1.70 -14.97
N ALA A 694 10.96 2.05 -14.91
CA ALA A 694 9.86 1.10 -14.81
C ALA A 694 9.71 0.28 -16.09
#